data_d7cbfe008535686f5c9394550a211fee
#
_entry.id   d7cbfe008535686f5c9394550a211fee
#
_cell.length_a   1.000
_cell.length_b   1.000
_cell.length_c   1.000
_cell.angle_alpha   90.00
_cell.angle_beta   90.00
_cell.angle_gamma   90.00
#
_symmetry.space_group_name_H-M   'P 1'
#
loop_
_entity.id
_entity.type
_entity.pdbx_description
1 polymer ?
#
loop_
_entity_poly.entity_id
_entity_poly.type
_entity_poly.pdbx_seq_one_letter_code
_entity_poly.pdbx_strand_id
1 'polypeptide(L)'
;MRSIGLVHAFCVRRCNRLVAGMREDRALLHFRGAAGVHALLLLACAAAPLFAQRAADPTPDAVAAALRQAPPAHPRLFADAAGFAALKESAAADTFARAALGRLLHDADQMLALPPNTRKMEGRRLLGVSRSVLHRVSTLAMAYRLGGNPAHRDRCAAEMLAATAFTDWNPSHFLDVAEMSLALAVGYDWLYHDLDPATRDTLAAALMEKGVRTSLKHTGWVKASNNWGQVCHAGMLAAALALQERDEALAAQIAHRAIVNLPRSMRAFAPKGCYPEGPGYWSYGTDFNVLAIALLEGVLGSDFGLAALPGFAATADYPDLVTGPSGMTFNYADGGMGRDTDCATWWFARRLDRPDLLAYFEKEAFLRYCAARPAAPGRRANRLFAFTLFWLRPVPEGTVPRAPLAWHSEGPVPITIQRTAWDNRTALFVGLKAGSPSAPHGHMDAGSFVLDAEGIRWAYDLGAEGYHGIESRGMNLWSSAQTSDRWRIFRLSSHSHNTLVIDGQPQLAKGNAVVRSFREGPESEAVLDLTPVYTNASKVVRTGTLLAGGTYRLTDTLEGLRPGVTVRWGMVTRAAPGPERTGTLALSEAGKRLRLSALHDPATVWKTYETARPLNDWDSPNKGTVMVGFEAVAPASGALTFSVLFTPGT
;
A
#
# COMPACT_ATOMS: atom_id res chain seq x y z
N MET A 1 0.01 -37.08 12.00
CA MET A 1 -1.33 -36.56 11.67
C MET A 1 -2.52 -37.21 12.45
N ARG A 2 -2.32 -38.12 13.40
CA ARG A 2 -3.43 -38.69 14.21
C ARG A 2 -3.57 -38.09 15.64
N SER A 3 -2.62 -37.31 16.11
CA SER A 3 -2.62 -36.81 17.50
C SER A 3 -3.23 -35.40 17.68
N ILE A 4 -3.32 -34.60 16.63
CA ILE A 4 -3.84 -33.21 16.70
C ILE A 4 -5.37 -33.19 16.59
N GLY A 5 -5.97 -34.13 15.87
CA GLY A 5 -7.44 -34.27 15.76
C GLY A 5 -8.15 -34.67 17.06
N LEU A 6 -7.46 -35.35 17.97
CA LEU A 6 -8.07 -35.79 19.24
C LEU A 6 -8.16 -34.67 20.29
N VAL A 7 -7.23 -33.73 20.29
CA VAL A 7 -7.23 -32.60 21.24
C VAL A 7 -8.32 -31.58 20.88
N HIS A 8 -8.55 -31.34 19.59
CA HIS A 8 -9.61 -30.40 19.15
C HIS A 8 -11.01 -30.95 19.42
N ALA A 9 -11.24 -32.25 19.20
CA ALA A 9 -12.51 -32.92 19.50
C ALA A 9 -12.83 -32.99 21.00
N PHE A 10 -11.79 -33.01 21.85
CA PHE A 10 -11.98 -33.08 23.31
C PHE A 10 -12.35 -31.71 23.91
N CYS A 11 -11.76 -30.63 23.42
CA CYS A 11 -12.11 -29.27 23.87
C CYS A 11 -13.55 -28.85 23.46
N VAL A 12 -13.97 -29.15 22.21
CA VAL A 12 -15.31 -28.79 21.73
C VAL A 12 -16.40 -29.57 22.48
N ARG A 13 -16.17 -30.84 22.82
CA ARG A 13 -17.14 -31.63 23.61
C ARG A 13 -17.26 -31.21 25.08
N ARG A 14 -16.22 -30.61 25.65
CA ARG A 14 -16.25 -30.12 27.05
C ARG A 14 -16.93 -28.76 27.15
N CYS A 15 -16.78 -27.88 26.18
CA CYS A 15 -17.51 -26.60 26.12
C CYS A 15 -19.02 -26.82 25.90
N ASN A 16 -19.43 -27.73 25.02
CA ASN A 16 -20.83 -27.99 24.77
C ASN A 16 -21.58 -28.65 25.97
N ARG A 17 -20.88 -29.39 26.84
CA ARG A 17 -21.46 -29.91 28.09
C ARG A 17 -21.62 -28.85 29.18
N LEU A 18 -20.77 -27.82 29.21
CA LEU A 18 -20.90 -26.69 30.14
C LEU A 18 -22.07 -25.76 29.79
N VAL A 19 -22.32 -25.56 28.47
CA VAL A 19 -23.46 -24.71 28.02
C VAL A 19 -24.79 -25.44 28.11
N ALA A 20 -24.85 -26.77 27.99
CA ALA A 20 -26.08 -27.56 28.16
C ALA A 20 -26.53 -27.68 29.63
N GLY A 21 -25.60 -27.60 30.60
CA GLY A 21 -25.91 -27.65 32.04
C GLY A 21 -26.48 -26.36 32.65
N MET A 22 -26.49 -25.26 31.89
CA MET A 22 -26.95 -23.95 32.39
C MET A 22 -28.39 -23.59 32.00
N ARG A 23 -29.19 -24.52 31.46
CA ARG A 23 -30.56 -24.25 31.01
C ARG A 23 -31.68 -24.80 31.90
N GLU A 24 -31.37 -25.53 32.95
CA GLU A 24 -32.37 -26.06 33.86
C GLU A 24 -32.00 -25.79 35.31
N ASP A 25 -32.10 -24.57 35.80
CA ASP A 25 -32.39 -24.27 37.21
C ASP A 25 -32.69 -22.77 37.36
N ARG A 26 -33.98 -22.44 37.31
CA ARG A 26 -34.53 -21.19 37.82
C ARG A 26 -35.06 -21.45 39.23
N ALA A 27 -34.22 -21.26 40.23
CA ALA A 27 -34.71 -21.03 41.59
C ALA A 27 -33.66 -20.27 42.40
N LEU A 28 -34.05 -19.07 42.79
CA LEU A 28 -33.63 -18.26 43.93
C LEU A 28 -32.35 -18.68 44.70
N LEU A 29 -31.36 -17.78 44.67
CA LEU A 29 -30.57 -17.52 45.88
C LEU A 29 -29.90 -16.14 45.81
N HIS A 30 -30.29 -15.28 46.72
CA HIS A 30 -29.57 -14.05 47.07
C HIS A 30 -28.23 -14.41 47.71
N PHE A 31 -27.12 -13.98 47.11
CA PHE A 31 -25.84 -13.92 47.80
C PHE A 31 -25.25 -12.53 47.68
N ARG A 32 -25.14 -11.87 48.83
CA ARG A 32 -24.31 -10.69 49.04
C ARG A 32 -22.85 -11.17 49.25
N GLY A 33 -21.92 -10.63 48.48
CA GLY A 33 -20.50 -10.84 48.78
C GLY A 33 -19.59 -10.36 47.66
N ALA A 34 -18.68 -9.44 47.96
CA ALA A 34 -17.72 -8.77 47.08
C ALA A 34 -16.67 -9.67 46.37
N ALA A 35 -16.76 -10.99 46.55
CA ALA A 35 -15.85 -11.95 45.92
C ALA A 35 -16.22 -12.35 44.47
N GLY A 36 -17.47 -12.10 44.03
CA GLY A 36 -17.96 -12.49 42.69
C GLY A 36 -17.43 -11.60 41.54
N VAL A 37 -17.10 -10.35 41.83
CA VAL A 37 -16.66 -9.38 40.80
C VAL A 37 -15.23 -9.64 40.34
N HIS A 38 -14.37 -10.16 41.20
CA HIS A 38 -12.98 -10.48 40.83
C HIS A 38 -12.85 -11.74 39.96
N ALA A 39 -13.76 -12.70 40.10
CA ALA A 39 -13.75 -13.90 39.26
C ALA A 39 -14.26 -13.63 37.82
N LEU A 40 -15.20 -12.70 37.63
CA LEU A 40 -15.66 -12.28 36.31
C LEU A 40 -14.66 -11.37 35.59
N LEU A 41 -13.88 -10.55 36.31
CA LEU A 41 -12.79 -9.74 35.74
C LEU A 41 -11.59 -10.60 35.32
N LEU A 42 -11.31 -11.70 36.01
CA LEU A 42 -10.23 -12.63 35.63
C LEU A 42 -10.62 -13.50 34.42
N LEU A 43 -11.90 -13.78 34.19
CA LEU A 43 -12.36 -14.49 32.98
C LEU A 43 -12.48 -13.57 31.75
N ALA A 44 -12.70 -12.27 31.93
CA ALA A 44 -12.71 -11.29 30.85
C ALA A 44 -11.29 -10.94 30.35
N CYS A 45 -10.27 -11.05 31.21
CA CYS A 45 -8.87 -10.88 30.81
C CYS A 45 -8.27 -12.08 30.05
N ALA A 46 -8.93 -13.25 30.04
CA ALA A 46 -8.44 -14.45 29.35
C ALA A 46 -8.91 -14.54 27.89
N ALA A 47 -9.69 -13.58 27.37
CA ALA A 47 -10.12 -13.49 25.98
C ALA A 47 -9.40 -12.38 25.19
N ALA A 48 -8.19 -11.98 25.61
CA ALA A 48 -7.30 -11.26 24.70
C ALA A 48 -6.97 -12.22 23.54
N PRO A 49 -7.12 -11.80 22.27
CA PRO A 49 -6.68 -12.65 21.17
C PRO A 49 -5.20 -12.95 21.42
N LEU A 50 -4.87 -14.24 21.53
CA LEU A 50 -3.51 -14.73 21.42
C LEU A 50 -2.99 -14.28 20.05
N PHE A 51 -2.42 -13.09 19.95
CA PHE A 51 -1.52 -12.77 18.85
C PHE A 51 -0.37 -13.77 19.01
N ALA A 52 -0.33 -14.74 18.12
CA ALA A 52 0.77 -15.67 18.06
C ALA A 52 2.04 -14.83 17.87
N GLN A 53 2.82 -14.65 18.92
CA GLN A 53 4.17 -14.12 18.78
C GLN A 53 4.87 -15.08 17.82
N ARG A 54 5.48 -14.53 16.76
CA ARG A 54 6.36 -15.31 15.90
C ARG A 54 7.32 -16.09 16.78
N ALA A 55 7.40 -17.40 16.58
CA ALA A 55 8.47 -18.22 17.17
C ALA A 55 9.83 -17.55 16.88
N ALA A 56 10.83 -17.83 17.69
CA ALA A 56 12.19 -17.33 17.46
C ALA A 56 12.60 -17.53 15.99
N ASP A 57 13.48 -16.65 15.49
CA ASP A 57 14.01 -16.79 14.13
C ASP A 57 14.53 -18.22 13.92
N PRO A 58 14.23 -18.86 12.75
CA PRO A 58 14.73 -20.20 12.49
C PRO A 58 16.26 -20.22 12.43
N THR A 59 16.87 -21.31 12.83
CA THR A 59 18.31 -21.48 12.64
C THR A 59 18.64 -21.69 11.16
N PRO A 60 19.87 -21.38 10.69
CA PRO A 60 20.30 -21.70 9.33
C PRO A 60 20.09 -23.19 8.98
N ASP A 61 20.38 -24.09 9.93
CA ASP A 61 20.21 -25.54 9.73
C ASP A 61 18.75 -25.95 9.56
N ALA A 62 17.82 -25.31 10.25
CA ALA A 62 16.39 -25.58 10.09
C ALA A 62 15.90 -25.17 8.67
N VAL A 63 16.39 -24.05 8.16
CA VAL A 63 16.07 -23.60 6.80
C VAL A 63 16.72 -24.51 5.74
N ALA A 64 17.98 -24.91 5.95
CA ALA A 64 18.66 -25.87 5.07
C ALA A 64 17.97 -27.24 5.07
N ALA A 65 17.48 -27.70 6.23
CA ALA A 65 16.71 -28.95 6.33
C ALA A 65 15.38 -28.87 5.57
N ALA A 66 14.67 -27.73 5.66
CA ALA A 66 13.45 -27.51 4.88
C ALA A 66 13.74 -27.48 3.37
N LEU A 67 14.84 -26.85 2.96
CA LEU A 67 15.23 -26.78 1.54
C LEU A 67 15.57 -28.18 0.97
N ARG A 68 16.23 -29.06 1.73
CA ARG A 68 16.49 -30.44 1.31
C ARG A 68 15.23 -31.27 1.12
N GLN A 69 14.11 -30.89 1.73
CA GLN A 69 12.81 -31.52 1.55
C GLN A 69 11.98 -30.89 0.43
N ALA A 70 12.47 -29.77 -0.13
CA ALA A 70 11.79 -29.05 -1.21
C ALA A 70 11.66 -29.92 -2.47
N PRO A 71 10.60 -29.72 -3.28
CA PRO A 71 10.45 -30.42 -4.55
C PRO A 71 11.67 -30.18 -5.46
N PRO A 72 12.33 -31.22 -5.95
CA PRO A 72 13.51 -31.08 -6.83
C PRO A 72 13.12 -30.66 -8.26
N ALA A 73 11.88 -30.97 -8.65
CA ALA A 73 11.41 -30.73 -10.03
C ALA A 73 11.01 -29.28 -10.28
N HIS A 74 11.20 -28.84 -11.52
CA HIS A 74 10.62 -27.61 -12.07
C HIS A 74 9.28 -27.91 -12.79
N PRO A 75 8.36 -26.94 -12.89
CA PRO A 75 8.37 -25.68 -12.13
C PRO A 75 8.08 -25.93 -10.65
N ARG A 76 8.63 -25.06 -9.78
CA ARG A 76 8.42 -25.12 -8.33
C ARG A 76 8.06 -23.77 -7.72
N LEU A 77 8.34 -22.65 -8.43
CA LEU A 77 8.03 -21.31 -7.96
C LEU A 77 6.54 -21.02 -8.18
N PHE A 78 5.81 -20.75 -7.09
CA PHE A 78 4.39 -20.43 -7.03
C PHE A 78 3.44 -21.57 -7.40
N ALA A 79 3.78 -22.42 -8.35
CA ALA A 79 3.04 -23.63 -8.72
C ALA A 79 3.96 -24.68 -9.34
N ASP A 80 3.61 -25.95 -9.17
CA ASP A 80 4.14 -27.07 -9.92
C ASP A 80 3.34 -27.32 -11.21
N ALA A 81 3.67 -28.36 -11.95
CA ALA A 81 2.98 -28.71 -13.19
C ALA A 81 1.47 -28.96 -12.99
N ALA A 82 1.09 -29.59 -11.86
CA ALA A 82 -0.31 -29.83 -11.52
C ALA A 82 -1.05 -28.52 -11.18
N GLY A 83 -0.39 -27.59 -10.47
CA GLY A 83 -0.92 -26.27 -10.19
C GLY A 83 -1.18 -25.44 -11.46
N PHE A 84 -0.29 -25.48 -12.44
CA PHE A 84 -0.52 -24.84 -13.75
C PHE A 84 -1.67 -25.50 -14.52
N ALA A 85 -1.82 -26.82 -14.47
CA ALA A 85 -2.95 -27.51 -15.08
C ALA A 85 -4.29 -27.07 -14.43
N ALA A 86 -4.33 -27.00 -13.10
CA ALA A 86 -5.50 -26.53 -12.35
C ALA A 86 -5.85 -25.07 -12.66
N LEU A 87 -4.84 -24.19 -12.83
CA LEU A 87 -5.07 -22.80 -13.27
C LEU A 87 -5.71 -22.72 -14.67
N LYS A 88 -5.25 -23.57 -15.59
CA LYS A 88 -5.82 -23.63 -16.94
C LYS A 88 -7.28 -24.07 -16.92
N GLU A 89 -7.64 -25.04 -16.09
CA GLU A 89 -9.02 -25.50 -15.92
C GLU A 89 -9.90 -24.41 -15.27
N SER A 90 -9.41 -23.76 -14.21
CA SER A 90 -10.15 -22.69 -13.52
C SER A 90 -10.43 -21.50 -14.43
N ALA A 91 -9.52 -21.18 -15.36
CA ALA A 91 -9.70 -20.08 -16.32
C ALA A 91 -10.89 -20.30 -17.26
N ALA A 92 -11.33 -21.55 -17.48
CA ALA A 92 -12.52 -21.85 -18.26
C ALA A 92 -13.83 -21.69 -17.45
N ALA A 93 -13.78 -21.90 -16.13
CA ALA A 93 -14.95 -21.96 -15.27
C ALA A 93 -15.31 -20.63 -14.59
N ASP A 94 -14.33 -19.83 -14.21
CA ASP A 94 -14.52 -18.59 -13.44
C ASP A 94 -14.46 -17.34 -14.32
N THR A 95 -15.36 -16.37 -14.06
CA THR A 95 -15.47 -15.14 -14.86
C THR A 95 -14.26 -14.23 -14.71
N PHE A 96 -13.71 -14.11 -13.50
CA PHE A 96 -12.50 -13.31 -13.26
C PHE A 96 -11.28 -13.96 -13.90
N ALA A 97 -11.15 -15.29 -13.75
CA ALA A 97 -10.06 -16.04 -14.36
C ALA A 97 -10.07 -15.95 -15.88
N ARG A 98 -11.26 -16.02 -16.50
CA ARG A 98 -11.44 -15.83 -17.96
C ARG A 98 -11.05 -14.43 -18.40
N ALA A 99 -11.48 -13.38 -17.65
CA ALA A 99 -11.12 -12.01 -17.95
C ALA A 99 -9.61 -11.77 -17.82
N ALA A 100 -8.98 -12.33 -16.76
CA ALA A 100 -7.55 -12.25 -16.55
C ALA A 100 -6.75 -12.95 -17.64
N LEU A 101 -7.13 -14.17 -18.01
CA LEU A 101 -6.50 -14.92 -19.09
C LEU A 101 -6.62 -14.17 -20.43
N GLY A 102 -7.79 -13.64 -20.74
CA GLY A 102 -8.00 -12.84 -21.97
C GLY A 102 -7.11 -11.60 -22.01
N ARG A 103 -6.88 -10.92 -20.87
CA ARG A 103 -5.96 -9.79 -20.77
C ARG A 103 -4.50 -10.25 -20.91
N LEU A 104 -4.12 -11.30 -20.22
CA LEU A 104 -2.77 -11.86 -20.25
C LEU A 104 -2.34 -12.26 -21.67
N LEU A 105 -3.21 -13.01 -22.39
CA LEU A 105 -2.95 -13.44 -23.77
C LEU A 105 -2.86 -12.25 -24.71
N HIS A 106 -3.76 -11.28 -24.58
CA HIS A 106 -3.68 -10.04 -25.36
C HIS A 106 -2.34 -9.32 -25.15
N ASP A 107 -1.90 -9.13 -23.93
CA ASP A 107 -0.62 -8.48 -23.63
C ASP A 107 0.56 -9.29 -24.17
N ALA A 108 0.53 -10.62 -24.03
CA ALA A 108 1.56 -11.51 -24.57
C ALA A 108 1.66 -11.41 -26.10
N ASP A 109 0.54 -11.40 -26.81
CA ASP A 109 0.51 -11.25 -28.27
C ASP A 109 1.10 -9.89 -28.70
N GLN A 110 0.77 -8.81 -27.99
CA GLN A 110 1.37 -7.49 -28.26
C GLN A 110 2.90 -7.47 -28.03
N MET A 111 3.41 -8.28 -27.10
CA MET A 111 4.84 -8.39 -26.83
C MET A 111 5.62 -9.12 -27.93
N LEU A 112 4.98 -9.96 -28.77
CA LEU A 112 5.65 -10.67 -29.86
C LEU A 112 6.29 -9.71 -30.87
N ALA A 113 5.67 -8.57 -31.13
CA ALA A 113 6.14 -7.56 -32.08
C ALA A 113 7.22 -6.63 -31.50
N LEU A 114 7.45 -6.65 -30.17
CA LEU A 114 8.41 -5.74 -29.54
C LEU A 114 9.83 -6.33 -29.59
N PRO A 115 10.88 -5.51 -29.81
CA PRO A 115 12.24 -5.98 -29.62
C PRO A 115 12.51 -6.30 -28.13
N PRO A 116 13.47 -7.18 -27.82
CA PRO A 116 13.95 -7.38 -26.45
C PRO A 116 14.40 -6.07 -25.79
N ASN A 117 14.27 -6.00 -24.47
CA ASN A 117 14.75 -4.86 -23.72
C ASN A 117 16.27 -4.70 -23.87
N THR A 118 16.74 -3.45 -23.90
CA THR A 118 18.15 -3.11 -23.88
C THR A 118 18.51 -2.42 -22.56
N ARG A 119 19.78 -2.50 -22.15
CA ARG A 119 20.26 -1.83 -20.94
C ARG A 119 20.25 -0.32 -21.14
N LYS A 120 19.27 0.36 -20.54
CA LYS A 120 19.11 1.81 -20.63
C LYS A 120 18.86 2.39 -19.24
N MET A 121 19.81 3.20 -18.77
CA MET A 121 19.70 3.90 -17.50
C MET A 121 18.79 5.12 -17.61
N GLU A 122 18.01 5.37 -16.55
CA GLU A 122 17.30 6.64 -16.32
C GLU A 122 17.90 7.27 -15.05
N GLY A 123 18.77 8.25 -15.23
CA GLY A 123 19.62 8.73 -14.16
C GLY A 123 20.48 7.59 -13.59
N ARG A 124 20.40 7.37 -12.28
CA ARG A 124 21.12 6.28 -11.60
C ARG A 124 20.40 4.93 -11.60
N ARG A 125 19.25 4.79 -12.27
CA ARG A 125 18.36 3.63 -12.19
C ARG A 125 18.26 2.86 -13.50
N LEU A 126 18.32 1.54 -13.40
CA LEU A 126 17.91 0.59 -14.44
C LEU A 126 16.47 0.11 -14.22
N LEU A 127 15.80 0.58 -13.17
CA LEU A 127 14.55 0.05 -12.65
C LEU A 127 13.43 -0.02 -13.69
N GLY A 128 13.34 0.96 -14.58
CA GLY A 128 12.36 0.96 -15.67
C GLY A 128 12.55 -0.23 -16.62
N VAL A 129 13.80 -0.61 -16.90
CA VAL A 129 14.14 -1.79 -17.71
C VAL A 129 13.85 -3.08 -16.94
N SER A 130 14.30 -3.18 -15.68
CA SER A 130 14.05 -4.38 -14.84
C SER A 130 12.57 -4.68 -14.71
N ARG A 131 11.75 -3.65 -14.49
CA ARG A 131 10.27 -3.76 -14.46
C ARG A 131 9.67 -4.18 -15.78
N SER A 132 10.19 -3.68 -16.89
CA SER A 132 9.77 -4.09 -18.23
C SER A 132 10.09 -5.57 -18.49
N VAL A 133 11.30 -6.02 -18.13
CA VAL A 133 11.69 -7.44 -18.24
C VAL A 133 10.81 -8.31 -17.36
N LEU A 134 10.56 -7.93 -16.10
CA LEU A 134 9.68 -8.68 -15.20
C LEU A 134 8.27 -8.80 -15.78
N HIS A 135 7.70 -7.71 -16.26
CA HIS A 135 6.38 -7.72 -16.89
C HIS A 135 6.32 -8.66 -18.10
N ARG A 136 7.30 -8.55 -19.00
CA ARG A 136 7.32 -9.36 -20.23
C ARG A 136 7.55 -10.83 -19.93
N VAL A 137 8.54 -11.15 -19.12
CA VAL A 137 8.87 -12.55 -18.81
C VAL A 137 7.73 -13.24 -18.08
N SER A 138 7.17 -12.63 -17.01
CA SER A 138 6.07 -13.25 -16.26
C SER A 138 4.80 -13.40 -17.12
N THR A 139 4.48 -12.40 -17.96
CA THR A 139 3.32 -12.45 -18.86
C THR A 139 3.49 -13.51 -19.94
N LEU A 140 4.63 -13.54 -20.64
CA LEU A 140 4.89 -14.48 -21.73
C LEU A 140 5.00 -15.94 -21.24
N ALA A 141 5.70 -16.15 -20.11
CA ALA A 141 5.83 -17.48 -19.52
C ALA A 141 4.47 -18.03 -19.05
N MET A 142 3.65 -17.19 -18.37
CA MET A 142 2.31 -17.58 -17.95
C MET A 142 1.39 -17.83 -19.16
N ALA A 143 1.46 -16.97 -20.19
CA ALA A 143 0.67 -17.12 -21.41
C ALA A 143 1.02 -18.43 -22.15
N TYR A 144 2.29 -18.82 -22.18
CA TYR A 144 2.70 -20.12 -22.70
C TYR A 144 2.15 -21.28 -21.86
N ARG A 145 2.30 -21.22 -20.53
CA ARG A 145 1.80 -22.27 -19.63
C ARG A 145 0.30 -22.52 -19.74
N LEU A 146 -0.48 -21.47 -19.90
CA LEU A 146 -1.94 -21.58 -19.97
C LEU A 146 -2.48 -21.74 -21.40
N GLY A 147 -1.86 -21.04 -22.37
CA GLY A 147 -2.30 -21.01 -23.78
C GLY A 147 -1.59 -21.99 -24.70
N GLY A 148 -0.35 -22.36 -24.39
CA GLY A 148 0.44 -23.34 -25.18
C GLY A 148 1.05 -22.78 -26.47
N ASN A 149 0.97 -21.47 -26.77
CA ASN A 149 1.54 -20.88 -27.97
C ASN A 149 3.08 -20.83 -27.87
N PRO A 150 3.84 -21.59 -28.71
CA PRO A 150 5.30 -21.63 -28.65
C PRO A 150 5.97 -20.26 -28.94
N ALA A 151 5.30 -19.36 -29.67
CA ALA A 151 5.82 -18.02 -29.91
C ALA A 151 5.98 -17.21 -28.61
N HIS A 152 5.10 -17.42 -27.63
CA HIS A 152 5.24 -16.78 -26.31
C HIS A 152 6.47 -17.29 -25.56
N ARG A 153 6.73 -18.62 -25.59
CA ARG A 153 7.94 -19.23 -25.01
C ARG A 153 9.20 -18.67 -25.64
N ASP A 154 9.26 -18.67 -26.98
CA ASP A 154 10.44 -18.27 -27.73
C ASP A 154 10.75 -16.78 -27.52
N ARG A 155 9.69 -15.95 -27.49
CA ARG A 155 9.84 -14.52 -27.19
C ARG A 155 10.27 -14.29 -25.73
N CYS A 156 9.78 -15.09 -24.79
CA CYS A 156 10.21 -15.05 -23.39
C CYS A 156 11.70 -15.40 -23.26
N ALA A 157 12.14 -16.48 -23.90
CA ALA A 157 13.55 -16.89 -23.93
C ALA A 157 14.44 -15.78 -24.51
N ALA A 158 14.02 -15.15 -25.62
CA ALA A 158 14.76 -14.06 -26.24
C ALA A 158 14.89 -12.83 -25.30
N GLU A 159 13.82 -12.50 -24.52
CA GLU A 159 13.85 -11.43 -23.54
C GLU A 159 14.82 -11.72 -22.40
N MET A 160 14.78 -12.94 -21.87
CA MET A 160 15.70 -13.37 -20.80
C MET A 160 17.16 -13.39 -21.27
N LEU A 161 17.45 -13.94 -22.45
CA LEU A 161 18.80 -13.96 -23.02
C LEU A 161 19.35 -12.54 -23.25
N ALA A 162 18.51 -11.61 -23.71
CA ALA A 162 18.92 -10.22 -23.83
C ALA A 162 19.30 -9.61 -22.46
N ALA A 163 18.54 -9.91 -21.40
CA ALA A 163 18.86 -9.44 -20.04
C ALA A 163 20.16 -10.07 -19.49
N THR A 164 20.50 -11.32 -19.86
CA THR A 164 21.78 -11.94 -19.48
C THR A 164 22.97 -11.24 -20.13
N ALA A 165 22.80 -10.65 -21.32
CA ALA A 165 23.84 -9.94 -22.03
C ALA A 165 24.15 -8.55 -21.46
N PHE A 166 23.34 -8.00 -20.55
CA PHE A 166 23.66 -6.73 -19.88
C PHE A 166 24.96 -6.85 -19.09
N THR A 167 25.77 -5.80 -19.07
CA THR A 167 27.05 -5.79 -18.31
C THR A 167 26.83 -6.09 -16.83
N ASP A 168 25.81 -5.51 -16.24
CA ASP A 168 25.31 -5.73 -14.87
C ASP A 168 23.82 -5.39 -14.80
N TRP A 169 23.19 -5.65 -13.65
CA TRP A 169 21.81 -5.26 -13.34
C TRP A 169 21.74 -4.07 -12.38
N ASN A 170 22.75 -3.19 -12.41
CA ASN A 170 22.87 -1.98 -11.61
C ASN A 170 22.82 -2.21 -10.08
N PRO A 171 23.82 -2.87 -9.48
CA PRO A 171 23.83 -3.17 -8.04
C PRO A 171 23.91 -1.93 -7.13
N SER A 172 24.24 -0.75 -7.68
CA SER A 172 24.20 0.52 -6.94
C SER A 172 22.78 0.96 -6.54
N HIS A 173 21.76 0.46 -7.26
CA HIS A 173 20.35 0.64 -6.95
C HIS A 173 19.68 -0.73 -6.93
N PHE A 174 19.80 -1.45 -5.81
CA PHE A 174 19.56 -2.89 -5.72
C PHE A 174 18.12 -3.35 -6.03
N LEU A 175 17.13 -2.45 -6.02
CA LEU A 175 15.77 -2.75 -6.54
C LEU A 175 15.82 -3.21 -8.01
N ASP A 176 16.76 -2.69 -8.79
CA ASP A 176 16.94 -3.05 -10.19
C ASP A 176 17.37 -4.52 -10.33
N VAL A 177 18.35 -4.93 -9.50
CA VAL A 177 18.80 -6.33 -9.41
C VAL A 177 17.67 -7.25 -8.95
N ALA A 178 16.92 -6.83 -7.95
CA ALA A 178 15.87 -7.65 -7.35
C ALA A 178 14.72 -7.94 -8.32
N GLU A 179 14.21 -6.92 -9.00
CA GLU A 179 13.13 -7.10 -9.99
C GLU A 179 13.62 -7.89 -11.21
N MET A 180 14.84 -7.67 -11.67
CA MET A 180 15.46 -8.46 -12.74
C MET A 180 15.63 -9.94 -12.34
N SER A 181 16.06 -10.19 -11.11
CA SER A 181 16.24 -11.54 -10.58
C SER A 181 14.93 -12.30 -10.44
N LEU A 182 13.86 -11.65 -9.98
CA LEU A 182 12.53 -12.26 -9.96
C LEU A 182 12.07 -12.62 -11.38
N ALA A 183 12.30 -11.72 -12.35
CA ALA A 183 11.94 -11.96 -13.75
C ALA A 183 12.61 -13.22 -14.30
N LEU A 184 13.94 -13.30 -14.20
CA LEU A 184 14.69 -14.42 -14.76
C LEU A 184 14.45 -15.72 -13.98
N ALA A 185 14.27 -15.65 -12.65
CA ALA A 185 13.94 -16.81 -11.82
C ALA A 185 12.62 -17.46 -12.26
N VAL A 186 11.58 -16.63 -12.44
CA VAL A 186 10.26 -17.08 -12.88
C VAL A 186 10.30 -17.67 -14.29
N GLY A 187 10.94 -16.96 -15.23
CA GLY A 187 11.06 -17.46 -16.60
C GLY A 187 11.88 -18.75 -16.70
N TYR A 188 13.00 -18.84 -15.96
CA TYR A 188 13.84 -20.03 -15.87
C TYR A 188 13.06 -21.23 -15.31
N ASP A 189 12.37 -21.05 -14.18
CA ASP A 189 11.64 -22.11 -13.49
C ASP A 189 10.41 -22.57 -14.30
N TRP A 190 9.56 -21.62 -14.73
CA TRP A 190 8.32 -21.97 -15.42
C TRP A 190 8.54 -22.57 -16.81
N LEU A 191 9.64 -22.24 -17.49
CA LEU A 191 9.96 -22.75 -18.82
C LEU A 191 11.08 -23.81 -18.80
N TYR A 192 11.52 -24.29 -17.63
CA TYR A 192 12.70 -25.14 -17.47
C TYR A 192 12.77 -26.32 -18.45
N HIS A 193 11.66 -27.06 -18.60
CA HIS A 193 11.60 -28.23 -19.48
C HIS A 193 11.42 -27.87 -20.97
N ASP A 194 11.06 -26.63 -21.26
CA ASP A 194 10.79 -26.13 -22.61
C ASP A 194 11.98 -25.34 -23.20
N LEU A 195 13.00 -25.08 -22.38
CA LEU A 195 14.27 -24.43 -22.79
C LEU A 195 15.33 -25.50 -23.09
N ASP A 196 16.16 -25.26 -24.10
CA ASP A 196 17.31 -26.10 -24.37
C ASP A 196 18.37 -25.99 -23.25
N PRO A 197 19.28 -26.98 -23.08
CA PRO A 197 20.25 -26.99 -22.01
C PRO A 197 21.22 -25.78 -22.03
N ALA A 198 21.65 -25.31 -23.18
CA ALA A 198 22.59 -24.20 -23.29
C ALA A 198 21.95 -22.87 -22.87
N THR A 199 20.68 -22.65 -23.24
CA THR A 199 19.87 -21.52 -22.77
C THR A 199 19.69 -21.58 -21.26
N ARG A 200 19.34 -22.74 -20.68
CA ARG A 200 19.22 -22.90 -19.22
C ARG A 200 20.51 -22.57 -18.48
N ASP A 201 21.65 -23.08 -18.97
CA ASP A 201 22.94 -22.82 -18.33
C ASP A 201 23.34 -21.34 -18.41
N THR A 202 23.06 -20.67 -19.53
CA THR A 202 23.29 -19.21 -19.70
C THR A 202 22.44 -18.40 -18.72
N LEU A 203 21.15 -18.72 -18.58
CA LEU A 203 20.23 -18.06 -17.65
C LEU A 203 20.64 -18.31 -16.20
N ALA A 204 20.95 -19.56 -15.83
CA ALA A 204 21.39 -19.93 -14.49
C ALA A 204 22.70 -19.21 -14.10
N ALA A 205 23.69 -19.15 -15.01
CA ALA A 205 24.94 -18.46 -14.78
C ALA A 205 24.73 -16.95 -14.53
N ALA A 206 23.92 -16.30 -15.37
CA ALA A 206 23.63 -14.86 -15.21
C ALA A 206 22.85 -14.59 -13.91
N LEU A 207 21.84 -15.39 -13.60
CA LEU A 207 21.04 -15.25 -12.38
C LEU A 207 21.89 -15.47 -11.12
N MET A 208 22.81 -16.45 -11.16
CA MET A 208 23.76 -16.71 -10.08
C MET A 208 24.73 -15.53 -9.89
N GLU A 209 25.39 -15.08 -10.95
CA GLU A 209 26.47 -14.09 -10.83
C GLU A 209 25.95 -12.66 -10.67
N LYS A 210 24.95 -12.25 -11.50
CA LYS A 210 24.46 -10.87 -11.51
C LYS A 210 23.36 -10.62 -10.48
N GLY A 211 22.67 -11.67 -10.02
CA GLY A 211 21.66 -11.64 -8.98
C GLY A 211 22.21 -12.09 -7.63
N VAL A 212 22.25 -13.41 -7.42
CA VAL A 212 22.46 -14.05 -6.11
C VAL A 212 23.82 -13.66 -5.50
N ARG A 213 24.94 -13.89 -6.20
CA ARG A 213 26.28 -13.59 -5.68
C ARG A 213 26.54 -12.10 -5.53
N THR A 214 25.99 -11.28 -6.43
CA THR A 214 26.02 -9.81 -6.32
C THR A 214 25.36 -9.34 -5.02
N SER A 215 24.30 -10.02 -4.54
CA SER A 215 23.62 -9.70 -3.28
C SER A 215 24.44 -9.93 -2.02
N LEU A 216 25.53 -10.70 -2.10
CA LEU A 216 26.47 -10.92 -1.00
C LEU A 216 27.46 -9.76 -0.86
N LYS A 217 27.74 -9.06 -1.96
CA LYS A 217 28.70 -7.93 -2.01
C LYS A 217 27.98 -6.59 -1.74
N HIS A 218 26.72 -6.45 -2.17
CA HIS A 218 25.93 -5.22 -2.04
C HIS A 218 24.82 -5.44 -1.01
N THR A 219 25.11 -5.21 0.28
CA THR A 219 24.28 -5.59 1.42
C THR A 219 23.49 -4.44 2.07
N GLY A 220 23.64 -3.19 1.60
CA GLY A 220 23.04 -2.01 2.22
C GLY A 220 21.50 -2.06 2.40
N TRP A 221 20.82 -2.84 1.59
CA TRP A 221 19.38 -3.04 1.61
C TRP A 221 18.92 -4.16 2.58
N VAL A 222 19.80 -5.07 2.99
CA VAL A 222 19.44 -6.30 3.74
C VAL A 222 18.69 -5.99 5.04
N LYS A 223 19.06 -4.92 5.73
CA LYS A 223 18.43 -4.47 6.99
C LYS A 223 17.47 -3.30 6.79
N ALA A 224 17.05 -3.01 5.56
CA ALA A 224 16.11 -1.93 5.29
C ALA A 224 14.75 -2.18 5.98
N SER A 225 14.15 -1.10 6.50
CA SER A 225 12.85 -1.12 7.18
C SER A 225 11.70 -0.59 6.29
N ASN A 226 11.96 -0.36 5.02
CA ASN A 226 11.02 0.13 4.02
C ASN A 226 10.85 -0.90 2.89
N ASN A 227 10.19 -0.52 1.79
CA ASN A 227 9.93 -1.37 0.63
C ASN A 227 11.18 -2.05 0.04
N TRP A 228 12.38 -1.48 0.21
CA TRP A 228 13.62 -2.13 -0.23
C TRP A 228 13.83 -3.49 0.42
N GLY A 229 13.54 -3.63 1.72
CA GLY A 229 13.63 -4.92 2.41
C GLY A 229 12.70 -5.96 1.80
N GLN A 230 11.47 -5.58 1.48
CA GLN A 230 10.47 -6.46 0.90
C GLN A 230 10.85 -6.90 -0.52
N VAL A 231 11.13 -5.94 -1.40
CA VAL A 231 11.42 -6.18 -2.82
C VAL A 231 12.72 -6.96 -3.01
N CYS A 232 13.80 -6.53 -2.33
CA CYS A 232 15.10 -7.14 -2.54
C CYS A 232 15.17 -8.57 -1.97
N HIS A 233 14.55 -8.83 -0.81
CA HIS A 233 14.49 -10.20 -0.28
C HIS A 233 13.65 -11.12 -1.15
N ALA A 234 12.51 -10.67 -1.67
CA ALA A 234 11.67 -11.48 -2.55
C ALA A 234 12.37 -11.84 -3.86
N GLY A 235 13.03 -10.87 -4.51
CA GLY A 235 13.77 -11.12 -5.75
C GLY A 235 14.94 -12.09 -5.55
N MET A 236 15.71 -11.92 -4.48
CA MET A 236 16.82 -12.82 -4.16
C MET A 236 16.35 -14.21 -3.75
N LEU A 237 15.25 -14.31 -2.99
CA LEU A 237 14.64 -15.57 -2.61
C LEU A 237 14.18 -16.35 -3.84
N ALA A 238 13.47 -15.71 -4.77
CA ALA A 238 13.03 -16.34 -6.02
C ALA A 238 14.24 -16.88 -6.82
N ALA A 239 15.30 -16.09 -6.96
CA ALA A 239 16.51 -16.52 -7.68
C ALA A 239 17.20 -17.71 -7.01
N ALA A 240 17.33 -17.68 -5.68
CA ALA A 240 17.98 -18.75 -4.92
C ALA A 240 17.18 -20.06 -4.99
N LEU A 241 15.85 -19.99 -4.84
CA LEU A 241 14.98 -21.15 -4.91
C LEU A 241 14.87 -21.71 -6.35
N ALA A 242 14.94 -20.87 -7.38
CA ALA A 242 15.00 -21.32 -8.76
C ALA A 242 16.27 -22.12 -9.08
N LEU A 243 17.38 -21.84 -8.40
CA LEU A 243 18.71 -22.41 -8.63
C LEU A 243 19.18 -23.35 -7.50
N GLN A 244 18.29 -23.81 -6.62
CA GLN A 244 18.69 -24.57 -5.43
C GLN A 244 19.53 -25.83 -5.75
N GLU A 245 19.30 -26.47 -6.89
CA GLU A 245 20.07 -27.65 -7.33
C GLU A 245 21.49 -27.31 -7.82
N ARG A 246 21.78 -26.02 -8.09
CA ARG A 246 23.12 -25.56 -8.51
C ARG A 246 24.03 -25.23 -7.33
N ASP A 247 23.46 -24.73 -6.21
CA ASP A 247 24.17 -24.40 -4.99
C ASP A 247 23.18 -24.38 -3.79
N GLU A 248 22.91 -25.55 -3.22
CA GLU A 248 21.96 -25.74 -2.11
C GLU A 248 22.36 -24.90 -0.88
N ALA A 249 23.66 -24.85 -0.56
CA ALA A 249 24.14 -24.12 0.61
C ALA A 249 23.90 -22.61 0.47
N LEU A 250 24.16 -22.06 -0.71
CA LEU A 250 23.90 -20.65 -0.98
C LEU A 250 22.40 -20.36 -1.02
N ALA A 251 21.59 -21.26 -1.60
CA ALA A 251 20.13 -21.12 -1.59
C ALA A 251 19.57 -21.08 -0.16
N ALA A 252 20.03 -21.97 0.72
CA ALA A 252 19.67 -21.96 2.14
C ALA A 252 20.10 -20.68 2.85
N GLN A 253 21.31 -20.18 2.59
CA GLN A 253 21.82 -18.92 3.14
C GLN A 253 20.94 -17.73 2.74
N ILE A 254 20.56 -17.61 1.46
CA ILE A 254 19.71 -16.54 0.95
C ILE A 254 18.30 -16.63 1.53
N ALA A 255 17.72 -17.83 1.59
CA ALA A 255 16.42 -18.06 2.18
C ALA A 255 16.40 -17.68 3.67
N HIS A 256 17.37 -18.14 4.47
CA HIS A 256 17.52 -17.76 5.86
C HIS A 256 17.65 -16.25 6.02
N ARG A 257 18.50 -15.59 5.21
CA ARG A 257 18.66 -14.13 5.22
C ARG A 257 17.33 -13.41 4.98
N ALA A 258 16.52 -13.88 4.02
CA ALA A 258 15.20 -13.30 3.76
C ALA A 258 14.26 -13.46 4.95
N ILE A 259 14.15 -14.68 5.50
CA ILE A 259 13.26 -14.99 6.62
C ILE A 259 13.56 -14.12 7.86
N VAL A 260 14.83 -13.91 8.20
CA VAL A 260 15.20 -13.17 9.41
C VAL A 260 15.20 -11.64 9.24
N ASN A 261 15.22 -11.13 8.01
CA ASN A 261 15.26 -9.68 7.78
C ASN A 261 13.93 -9.08 7.26
N LEU A 262 13.07 -9.83 6.57
CA LEU A 262 11.74 -9.37 6.16
C LEU A 262 10.92 -8.75 7.32
N PRO A 263 10.95 -9.29 8.55
CA PRO A 263 10.25 -8.68 9.68
C PRO A 263 10.61 -7.23 9.95
N ARG A 264 11.77 -6.75 9.51
CA ARG A 264 12.19 -5.35 9.70
C ARG A 264 11.34 -4.38 8.91
N SER A 265 11.06 -4.69 7.64
CA SER A 265 10.16 -3.91 6.79
C SER A 265 8.69 -4.18 7.09
N MET A 266 8.34 -5.40 7.50
CA MET A 266 6.97 -5.77 7.87
C MET A 266 6.48 -5.09 9.16
N ARG A 267 7.36 -4.58 10.01
CA ARG A 267 6.96 -3.72 11.16
C ARG A 267 6.17 -2.48 10.74
N ALA A 268 6.30 -2.06 9.49
CA ALA A 268 5.54 -0.95 8.94
C ALA A 268 4.02 -1.17 9.02
N PHE A 269 3.55 -2.41 8.99
CA PHE A 269 2.13 -2.75 9.07
C PHE A 269 1.54 -2.67 10.50
N ALA A 270 2.39 -2.74 11.53
CA ALA A 270 1.93 -2.77 12.91
C ALA A 270 1.41 -1.39 13.38
N PRO A 271 0.39 -1.38 14.27
CA PRO A 271 -0.41 -2.54 14.72
C PRO A 271 -1.65 -2.80 13.84
N LYS A 272 -2.14 -1.81 13.08
CA LYS A 272 -3.45 -1.77 12.42
C LYS A 272 -3.40 -1.83 10.89
N GLY A 273 -2.27 -2.24 10.31
CA GLY A 273 -2.15 -2.48 8.87
C GLY A 273 -1.93 -1.24 8.00
N CYS A 274 -1.75 -0.06 8.57
CA CYS A 274 -1.42 1.15 7.80
C CYS A 274 -0.02 1.04 7.19
N TYR A 275 0.20 1.72 6.06
CA TYR A 275 1.52 1.76 5.43
C TYR A 275 2.07 3.19 5.40
N PRO A 276 3.22 3.47 6.03
CA PRO A 276 3.70 4.83 6.25
C PRO A 276 4.09 5.58 4.96
N GLU A 277 4.44 4.87 3.90
CA GLU A 277 4.86 5.43 2.62
C GLU A 277 3.68 5.66 1.65
N GLY A 278 2.44 5.47 2.10
CA GLY A 278 1.24 5.67 1.30
C GLY A 278 0.83 4.48 0.43
N PRO A 279 -0.33 4.56 -0.28
CA PRO A 279 -0.94 3.43 -0.98
C PRO A 279 -0.11 2.90 -2.14
N GLY A 280 0.60 3.76 -2.87
CA GLY A 280 1.44 3.33 -3.99
C GLY A 280 2.62 2.45 -3.54
N TYR A 281 3.24 2.79 -2.42
CA TYR A 281 4.32 1.98 -1.85
C TYR A 281 3.81 0.78 -1.07
N TRP A 282 2.58 0.84 -0.52
CA TRP A 282 1.90 -0.35 0.01
C TRP A 282 1.79 -1.41 -1.07
N SER A 283 1.22 -1.07 -2.22
CA SER A 283 1.13 -1.97 -3.36
C SER A 283 2.50 -2.55 -3.72
N TYR A 284 3.51 -1.70 -3.92
CA TYR A 284 4.84 -2.13 -4.30
C TYR A 284 5.50 -3.06 -3.27
N GLY A 285 5.53 -2.66 -2.00
CA GLY A 285 6.18 -3.45 -0.95
C GLY A 285 5.41 -4.72 -0.59
N THR A 286 4.08 -4.62 -0.47
CA THR A 286 3.22 -5.72 -0.03
C THR A 286 3.09 -6.80 -1.10
N ASP A 287 3.02 -6.43 -2.39
CA ASP A 287 3.06 -7.41 -3.48
C ASP A 287 4.30 -8.30 -3.40
N PHE A 288 5.49 -7.69 -3.28
CA PHE A 288 6.72 -8.48 -3.13
C PHE A 288 6.79 -9.25 -1.82
N ASN A 289 6.18 -8.73 -0.76
CA ASN A 289 6.13 -9.44 0.52
C ASN A 289 5.27 -10.72 0.43
N VAL A 290 4.10 -10.65 -0.20
CA VAL A 290 3.26 -11.84 -0.41
C VAL A 290 3.88 -12.82 -1.39
N LEU A 291 4.61 -12.34 -2.42
CA LEU A 291 5.40 -13.22 -3.29
C LEU A 291 6.47 -13.98 -2.50
N ALA A 292 7.18 -13.31 -1.57
CA ALA A 292 8.18 -13.97 -0.72
C ALA A 292 7.53 -15.04 0.18
N ILE A 293 6.40 -14.74 0.81
CA ILE A 293 5.66 -15.69 1.65
C ILE A 293 5.19 -16.88 0.81
N ALA A 294 4.60 -16.64 -0.36
CA ALA A 294 4.13 -17.70 -1.25
C ALA A 294 5.27 -18.60 -1.75
N LEU A 295 6.44 -18.04 -2.03
CA LEU A 295 7.65 -18.81 -2.38
C LEU A 295 8.12 -19.69 -1.22
N LEU A 296 8.17 -19.16 0.00
CA LEU A 296 8.57 -19.91 1.18
C LEU A 296 7.57 -21.05 1.48
N GLU A 297 6.28 -20.79 1.43
CA GLU A 297 5.25 -21.80 1.65
C GLU A 297 5.26 -22.88 0.54
N GLY A 298 5.34 -22.47 -0.72
CA GLY A 298 5.30 -23.39 -1.85
C GLY A 298 6.53 -24.28 -1.96
N VAL A 299 7.71 -23.75 -1.66
CA VAL A 299 8.98 -24.48 -1.83
C VAL A 299 9.47 -25.09 -0.52
N LEU A 300 9.42 -24.36 0.60
CA LEU A 300 9.94 -24.82 1.90
C LEU A 300 8.83 -25.36 2.84
N GLY A 301 7.57 -25.32 2.43
CA GLY A 301 6.44 -25.81 3.20
C GLY A 301 6.06 -24.92 4.41
N SER A 302 6.67 -23.75 4.57
CA SER A 302 6.44 -22.84 5.70
C SER A 302 6.81 -21.42 5.37
N ASP A 303 6.00 -20.46 5.82
CA ASP A 303 6.35 -19.03 5.81
C ASP A 303 7.18 -18.60 7.04
N PHE A 304 7.53 -19.55 7.91
CA PHE A 304 8.24 -19.32 9.16
C PHE A 304 7.59 -18.24 10.05
N GLY A 305 6.28 -18.12 10.02
CA GLY A 305 5.48 -17.19 10.82
C GLY A 305 5.47 -15.74 10.31
N LEU A 306 5.92 -15.48 9.10
CA LEU A 306 5.91 -14.12 8.52
C LEU A 306 4.49 -13.57 8.37
N ALA A 307 3.54 -14.38 7.91
CA ALA A 307 2.15 -13.95 7.75
C ALA A 307 1.42 -13.67 9.09
N ALA A 308 1.95 -14.16 10.20
CA ALA A 308 1.40 -13.92 11.54
C ALA A 308 1.97 -12.67 12.23
N LEU A 309 2.88 -11.94 11.58
CA LEU A 309 3.45 -10.72 12.16
C LEU A 309 2.37 -9.65 12.42
N PRO A 310 2.53 -8.85 13.50
CA PRO A 310 1.55 -7.83 13.89
C PRO A 310 1.21 -6.86 12.74
N GLY A 311 -0.08 -6.64 12.51
CA GLY A 311 -0.59 -5.73 11.49
C GLY A 311 -0.61 -6.31 10.06
N PHE A 312 0.07 -7.44 9.79
CA PHE A 312 0.17 -7.94 8.41
C PHE A 312 -1.19 -8.47 7.88
N ALA A 313 -1.95 -9.20 8.67
CA ALA A 313 -3.30 -9.59 8.26
C ALA A 313 -4.27 -8.38 8.18
N ALA A 314 -4.12 -7.42 9.09
CA ALA A 314 -4.95 -6.22 9.11
C ALA A 314 -4.70 -5.29 7.90
N THR A 315 -3.50 -5.34 7.30
CA THR A 315 -3.17 -4.50 6.13
C THR A 315 -3.99 -4.87 4.89
N ALA A 316 -4.66 -6.02 4.89
CA ALA A 316 -5.58 -6.44 3.83
C ALA A 316 -6.71 -5.42 3.58
N ASP A 317 -7.20 -4.76 4.62
CA ASP A 317 -8.24 -3.74 4.54
C ASP A 317 -7.72 -2.36 4.10
N TYR A 318 -6.40 -2.12 4.20
CA TYR A 318 -5.81 -0.81 3.98
C TYR A 318 -6.11 -0.20 2.59
N PRO A 319 -6.01 -0.93 1.47
CA PRO A 319 -6.32 -0.37 0.15
C PRO A 319 -7.74 0.19 0.05
N ASP A 320 -8.72 -0.52 0.61
CA ASP A 320 -10.11 -0.08 0.61
C ASP A 320 -10.35 1.08 1.59
N LEU A 321 -9.75 1.00 2.79
CA LEU A 321 -9.84 2.07 3.78
C LEU A 321 -9.38 3.41 3.21
N VAL A 322 -8.28 3.45 2.46
CA VAL A 322 -7.73 4.69 1.89
C VAL A 322 -8.33 5.07 0.53
N THR A 323 -9.27 4.29 -0.02
CA THR A 323 -9.92 4.62 -1.30
C THR A 323 -11.28 5.25 -1.04
N GLY A 324 -11.49 6.45 -1.57
CA GLY A 324 -12.76 7.16 -1.47
C GLY A 324 -13.77 6.75 -2.55
N PRO A 325 -15.05 7.15 -2.44
CA PRO A 325 -16.10 6.81 -3.39
C PRO A 325 -15.87 7.37 -4.80
N SER A 326 -15.01 8.36 -4.98
CA SER A 326 -14.53 8.81 -6.30
C SER A 326 -13.68 7.75 -7.03
N GLY A 327 -13.25 6.69 -6.34
CA GLY A 327 -12.28 5.71 -6.82
C GLY A 327 -10.83 6.16 -6.67
N MET A 328 -10.59 7.31 -6.07
CA MET A 328 -9.26 7.84 -5.80
C MET A 328 -8.78 7.47 -4.40
N THR A 329 -7.49 7.18 -4.27
CA THR A 329 -6.87 6.90 -2.98
C THR A 329 -6.57 8.18 -2.19
N PHE A 330 -6.46 8.09 -0.88
CA PHE A 330 -5.78 9.09 -0.06
C PHE A 330 -4.27 8.94 -0.30
N ASN A 331 -3.76 9.68 -1.24
CA ASN A 331 -2.43 9.54 -1.83
C ASN A 331 -1.36 10.34 -1.08
N TYR A 332 -1.34 10.29 0.26
CA TYR A 332 -0.28 10.90 1.06
C TYR A 332 1.10 10.32 0.74
N ALA A 333 2.14 11.02 1.16
CA ALA A 333 3.53 10.73 0.80
C ALA A 333 3.72 10.71 -0.74
N ASP A 334 4.66 9.94 -1.28
CA ASP A 334 4.85 9.82 -2.73
C ASP A 334 3.79 8.92 -3.40
N GLY A 335 2.56 8.92 -2.88
CA GLY A 335 1.44 8.15 -3.41
C GLY A 335 0.81 8.72 -4.67
N GLY A 336 0.33 7.85 -5.55
CA GLY A 336 -0.52 8.21 -6.69
C GLY A 336 -2.00 8.19 -6.32
N MET A 337 -2.82 8.96 -7.03
CA MET A 337 -4.27 9.05 -6.79
C MET A 337 -5.07 7.83 -7.28
N GLY A 338 -4.51 7.02 -8.19
CA GLY A 338 -5.23 5.91 -8.80
C GLY A 338 -5.26 4.68 -7.89
N ARG A 339 -6.39 3.97 -7.90
CA ARG A 339 -6.49 2.62 -7.39
C ARG A 339 -6.24 1.65 -8.54
N ASP A 340 -5.14 0.90 -8.46
CA ASP A 340 -4.81 -0.19 -9.37
C ASP A 340 -5.16 -1.54 -8.72
N THR A 341 -5.25 -2.61 -9.52
CA THR A 341 -5.39 -3.97 -8.99
C THR A 341 -4.03 -4.48 -8.54
N ASP A 342 -3.98 -5.13 -7.36
CA ASP A 342 -2.75 -5.61 -6.72
C ASP A 342 -2.83 -7.12 -6.47
N CYS A 343 -1.77 -7.86 -6.76
CA CYS A 343 -1.75 -9.30 -6.50
C CYS A 343 -1.84 -9.61 -4.99
N ALA A 344 -1.35 -8.73 -4.13
CA ALA A 344 -1.46 -8.87 -2.68
C ALA A 344 -2.91 -8.89 -2.19
N THR A 345 -3.79 -8.03 -2.72
CA THR A 345 -5.21 -8.01 -2.33
C THR A 345 -5.89 -9.35 -2.63
N TRP A 346 -5.62 -9.95 -3.80
CA TRP A 346 -6.12 -11.27 -4.18
C TRP A 346 -5.55 -12.38 -3.29
N TRP A 347 -4.25 -12.30 -2.95
CA TRP A 347 -3.62 -13.25 -2.04
C TRP A 347 -4.25 -13.18 -0.64
N PHE A 348 -4.46 -11.98 -0.08
CA PHE A 348 -5.12 -11.81 1.21
C PHE A 348 -6.55 -12.32 1.19
N ALA A 349 -7.31 -12.01 0.13
CA ALA A 349 -8.68 -12.47 -0.01
C ALA A 349 -8.78 -14.00 0.03
N ARG A 350 -7.84 -14.69 -0.64
CA ARG A 350 -7.77 -16.16 -0.64
C ARG A 350 -7.27 -16.71 0.71
N ARG A 351 -6.18 -16.16 1.24
CA ARG A 351 -5.54 -16.65 2.46
C ARG A 351 -6.40 -16.48 3.71
N LEU A 352 -7.08 -15.36 3.82
CA LEU A 352 -7.90 -15.00 4.99
C LEU A 352 -9.37 -15.41 4.84
N ASP A 353 -9.75 -16.02 3.72
CA ASP A 353 -11.13 -16.29 3.33
C ASP A 353 -12.03 -15.03 3.41
N ARG A 354 -11.53 -13.94 2.83
CA ARG A 354 -12.12 -12.60 2.84
C ARG A 354 -12.51 -12.15 1.41
N PRO A 355 -13.61 -12.71 0.81
CA PRO A 355 -14.07 -12.26 -0.52
C PRO A 355 -14.53 -10.80 -0.53
N ASP A 356 -14.86 -10.23 0.61
CA ASP A 356 -15.25 -8.84 0.79
C ASP A 356 -14.14 -7.84 0.42
N LEU A 357 -12.86 -8.21 0.53
CA LEU A 357 -11.72 -7.42 0.05
C LEU A 357 -11.73 -7.19 -1.47
N LEU A 358 -12.48 -8.03 -2.20
CA LEU A 358 -12.59 -7.96 -3.66
C LEU A 358 -13.94 -7.34 -4.12
N ALA A 359 -14.83 -7.01 -3.18
CA ALA A 359 -16.24 -6.77 -3.51
C ALA A 359 -16.51 -5.45 -4.22
N TYR A 360 -15.70 -4.43 -4.03
CA TYR A 360 -16.03 -3.07 -4.47
C TYR A 360 -14.91 -2.47 -5.33
N PHE A 361 -13.91 -1.83 -4.73
CA PHE A 361 -12.86 -1.14 -5.47
C PHE A 361 -11.93 -2.08 -6.23
N GLU A 362 -11.54 -3.21 -5.61
CA GLU A 362 -10.65 -4.15 -6.26
C GLU A 362 -11.30 -4.82 -7.48
N LYS A 363 -12.54 -5.28 -7.35
CA LYS A 363 -13.32 -5.83 -8.47
C LYS A 363 -13.37 -4.87 -9.65
N GLU A 364 -13.64 -3.59 -9.37
CA GLU A 364 -13.73 -2.57 -10.39
C GLU A 364 -12.38 -2.28 -11.05
N ALA A 365 -11.31 -2.13 -10.24
CA ALA A 365 -9.96 -1.93 -10.73
C ALA A 365 -9.48 -3.10 -11.59
N PHE A 366 -9.73 -4.33 -11.12
CA PHE A 366 -9.39 -5.56 -11.83
C PHE A 366 -10.12 -5.67 -13.17
N LEU A 367 -11.45 -5.52 -13.17
CA LEU A 367 -12.24 -5.63 -14.40
C LEU A 367 -11.89 -4.52 -15.39
N ARG A 368 -11.65 -3.29 -14.92
CA ARG A 368 -11.18 -2.17 -15.75
C ARG A 368 -9.82 -2.50 -16.36
N TYR A 369 -8.88 -3.05 -15.58
CA TYR A 369 -7.59 -3.50 -16.10
C TYR A 369 -7.74 -4.61 -17.15
N CYS A 370 -8.55 -5.62 -16.85
CA CYS A 370 -8.80 -6.74 -17.79
C CYS A 370 -9.50 -6.31 -19.07
N ALA A 371 -10.37 -5.30 -19.04
CA ALA A 371 -11.09 -4.80 -20.21
C ALA A 371 -10.23 -3.89 -21.10
N ALA A 372 -9.20 -3.25 -20.54
CA ALA A 372 -8.31 -2.39 -21.31
C ALA A 372 -7.57 -3.18 -22.40
N ARG A 373 -7.42 -2.57 -23.59
CA ARG A 373 -6.72 -3.16 -24.74
C ARG A 373 -5.73 -2.14 -25.31
N PRO A 374 -4.63 -1.83 -24.58
CA PRO A 374 -3.61 -0.93 -25.10
C PRO A 374 -2.95 -1.56 -26.33
N ALA A 375 -2.62 -0.72 -27.32
CA ALA A 375 -1.93 -1.16 -28.53
C ALA A 375 -0.49 -1.66 -28.30
N ALA A 376 0.08 -1.31 -27.16
CA ALA A 376 1.35 -1.86 -26.65
C ALA A 376 1.36 -1.81 -25.12
N PRO A 377 2.02 -2.77 -24.45
CA PRO A 377 2.22 -2.73 -23.00
C PRO A 377 3.00 -1.46 -22.63
N GLY A 378 2.29 -0.53 -21.98
CA GLY A 378 2.87 0.74 -21.58
C GLY A 378 3.65 0.67 -20.27
N ARG A 379 4.36 1.77 -19.90
CA ARG A 379 5.08 1.91 -18.63
C ARG A 379 4.21 1.71 -17.37
N ARG A 380 2.87 1.79 -17.50
CA ARG A 380 1.89 1.59 -16.42
C ARG A 380 1.24 0.21 -16.43
N ALA A 381 1.76 -0.74 -17.22
CA ALA A 381 1.30 -2.12 -17.16
C ALA A 381 1.58 -2.70 -15.77
N ASN A 382 0.61 -3.44 -15.20
CA ASN A 382 0.81 -4.14 -13.94
C ASN A 382 1.75 -5.33 -14.18
N ARG A 383 3.03 -5.15 -13.81
CA ARG A 383 4.08 -6.13 -14.05
C ARG A 383 3.94 -7.41 -13.24
N LEU A 384 3.13 -7.38 -12.20
CA LEU A 384 2.87 -8.52 -11.32
C LEU A 384 1.51 -9.17 -11.60
N PHE A 385 0.78 -8.72 -12.63
CA PHE A 385 -0.55 -9.21 -12.94
C PHE A 385 -0.61 -10.74 -13.18
N ALA A 386 0.43 -11.31 -13.79
CA ALA A 386 0.53 -12.74 -14.00
C ALA A 386 0.44 -13.55 -12.68
N PHE A 387 0.98 -13.00 -11.59
CA PHE A 387 0.91 -13.67 -10.28
C PHE A 387 -0.48 -13.63 -9.64
N THR A 388 -1.31 -12.66 -9.99
CA THR A 388 -2.70 -12.58 -9.52
C THR A 388 -3.49 -13.85 -9.85
N LEU A 389 -3.18 -14.51 -10.99
CA LEU A 389 -3.87 -15.69 -11.44
C LEU A 389 -3.81 -16.85 -10.44
N PHE A 390 -2.72 -16.96 -9.65
CA PHE A 390 -2.59 -17.99 -8.62
C PHE A 390 -3.61 -17.84 -7.48
N TRP A 391 -4.17 -16.64 -7.28
CA TRP A 391 -5.01 -16.31 -6.12
C TRP A 391 -6.40 -15.86 -6.48
N LEU A 392 -6.78 -15.93 -7.76
CA LEU A 392 -8.14 -15.62 -8.19
C LEU A 392 -9.17 -16.48 -7.46
N ARG A 393 -10.26 -15.87 -7.12
CA ARG A 393 -11.42 -16.51 -6.48
C ARG A 393 -12.71 -15.83 -6.87
N PRO A 394 -13.85 -16.55 -6.88
CA PRO A 394 -15.16 -15.96 -7.05
C PRO A 394 -15.49 -14.97 -5.92
N VAL A 395 -16.21 -13.91 -6.27
CA VAL A 395 -16.80 -12.98 -5.30
C VAL A 395 -18.30 -13.24 -5.29
N PRO A 396 -18.88 -13.75 -4.19
CA PRO A 396 -20.31 -13.98 -4.07
C PRO A 396 -21.11 -12.71 -4.33
N GLU A 397 -22.27 -12.85 -4.97
CA GLU A 397 -23.19 -11.72 -5.18
C GLU A 397 -23.66 -11.17 -3.84
N GLY A 398 -23.83 -9.84 -3.74
CA GLY A 398 -24.22 -9.18 -2.49
C GLY A 398 -23.11 -9.07 -1.43
N THR A 399 -21.87 -9.50 -1.74
CA THR A 399 -20.75 -9.28 -0.82
C THR A 399 -20.48 -7.78 -0.65
N VAL A 400 -20.41 -7.33 0.59
CA VAL A 400 -20.09 -5.93 0.97
C VAL A 400 -18.78 -5.86 1.76
N PRO A 401 -18.02 -4.76 1.70
CA PRO A 401 -16.83 -4.56 2.54
C PRO A 401 -17.16 -4.66 4.03
N ARG A 402 -16.25 -5.29 4.79
CA ARG A 402 -16.38 -5.43 6.26
C ARG A 402 -15.59 -4.38 7.03
N ALA A 403 -14.75 -3.61 6.35
CA ALA A 403 -13.95 -2.58 7.00
C ALA A 403 -14.87 -1.52 7.65
N PRO A 404 -14.45 -0.91 8.80
CA PRO A 404 -15.26 0.07 9.52
C PRO A 404 -15.46 1.35 8.72
N LEU A 405 -16.55 2.07 8.98
CA LEU A 405 -16.82 3.39 8.38
C LEU A 405 -15.90 4.48 8.93
N ALA A 406 -15.47 4.34 10.18
CA ALA A 406 -14.54 5.23 10.83
C ALA A 406 -13.36 4.41 11.36
N TRP A 407 -12.14 4.81 10.99
CA TRP A 407 -10.93 4.08 11.33
C TRP A 407 -9.75 5.02 11.51
N HIS A 408 -8.85 4.68 12.41
CA HIS A 408 -7.57 5.37 12.54
C HIS A 408 -6.43 4.36 12.66
N SER A 409 -5.31 4.72 12.07
CA SER A 409 -4.07 3.99 12.23
C SER A 409 -3.24 4.54 13.39
N GLU A 410 -2.36 3.69 13.87
CA GLU A 410 -1.23 4.02 14.72
C GLU A 410 0.06 3.80 13.93
N GLY A 411 1.21 4.08 14.53
CA GLY A 411 2.50 3.85 13.88
C GLY A 411 3.17 5.14 13.39
N PRO A 412 4.18 5.05 12.48
CA PRO A 412 5.03 6.19 12.11
C PRO A 412 4.31 7.32 11.38
N VAL A 413 3.26 7.01 10.63
CA VAL A 413 2.43 7.96 9.89
C VAL A 413 0.96 7.63 10.16
N PRO A 414 0.41 8.10 11.29
CA PRO A 414 -1.00 7.89 11.59
C PRO A 414 -1.89 8.63 10.61
N ILE A 415 -2.94 7.95 10.16
CA ILE A 415 -4.02 8.54 9.38
C ILE A 415 -5.36 8.22 10.02
N THR A 416 -6.36 9.05 9.76
CA THR A 416 -7.75 8.77 10.15
C THR A 416 -8.62 8.76 8.90
N ILE A 417 -9.58 7.86 8.85
CA ILE A 417 -10.55 7.70 7.78
C ILE A 417 -11.95 7.79 8.39
N GLN A 418 -12.80 8.59 7.77
CA GLN A 418 -14.19 8.78 8.16
C GLN A 418 -15.05 8.75 6.89
N ARG A 419 -16.10 7.91 6.87
CA ARG A 419 -17.03 7.82 5.74
C ARG A 419 -18.44 7.54 6.18
N THR A 420 -19.41 7.89 5.34
CA THR A 420 -20.85 7.69 5.64
C THR A 420 -21.36 6.33 5.18
N ALA A 421 -20.79 5.74 4.14
CA ALA A 421 -21.18 4.41 3.62
C ALA A 421 -20.06 3.80 2.77
N TRP A 422 -20.15 2.46 2.53
CA TRP A 422 -19.25 1.71 1.66
C TRP A 422 -19.81 1.57 0.24
N ASP A 423 -21.05 1.18 0.10
CA ASP A 423 -21.72 0.80 -1.14
C ASP A 423 -22.40 1.97 -1.87
N ASN A 424 -22.08 3.19 -1.49
CA ASN A 424 -22.67 4.41 -2.03
C ASN A 424 -21.59 5.31 -2.65
N ARG A 425 -21.65 5.51 -3.97
CA ARG A 425 -20.75 6.42 -4.69
C ARG A 425 -20.92 7.88 -4.32
N THR A 426 -22.05 8.28 -3.76
CA THR A 426 -22.28 9.65 -3.29
C THR A 426 -21.87 9.86 -1.83
N ALA A 427 -21.42 8.80 -1.14
CA ALA A 427 -20.98 8.86 0.24
C ALA A 427 -19.92 9.96 0.46
N LEU A 428 -19.92 10.54 1.66
CA LEU A 428 -18.83 11.39 2.09
C LEU A 428 -17.68 10.50 2.59
N PHE A 429 -16.46 10.88 2.23
CA PHE A 429 -15.22 10.26 2.68
C PHE A 429 -14.19 11.34 2.98
N VAL A 430 -13.54 11.23 4.14
CA VAL A 430 -12.44 12.12 4.52
C VAL A 430 -11.29 11.29 5.07
N GLY A 431 -10.09 11.58 4.59
CA GLY A 431 -8.84 11.10 5.16
C GLY A 431 -8.04 12.27 5.72
N LEU A 432 -7.55 12.16 6.96
CA LEU A 432 -6.65 13.13 7.60
C LEU A 432 -5.32 12.46 7.93
N LYS A 433 -4.21 13.19 7.82
CA LYS A 433 -2.85 12.69 8.06
C LYS A 433 -2.18 13.39 9.25
N ALA A 434 -1.56 12.59 10.11
CA ALA A 434 -0.59 13.03 11.11
C ALA A 434 0.82 12.51 10.75
N GLY A 435 1.70 12.34 11.73
CA GLY A 435 3.05 11.80 11.55
C GLY A 435 4.10 12.86 11.25
N SER A 436 5.28 12.39 10.85
CA SER A 436 6.45 13.23 10.60
C SER A 436 6.69 13.47 9.11
N PRO A 437 7.02 14.70 8.70
CA PRO A 437 7.54 14.95 7.35
C PRO A 437 8.80 14.15 7.00
N SER A 438 9.61 13.78 8.00
CA SER A 438 10.83 12.97 7.83
C SER A 438 10.57 11.47 7.68
N ALA A 439 9.32 11.00 7.69
CA ALA A 439 9.00 9.61 7.36
C ALA A 439 9.50 9.27 5.94
N PRO A 440 9.82 8.00 5.64
CA PRO A 440 10.17 7.61 4.28
C PRO A 440 9.14 8.11 3.27
N HIS A 441 9.61 8.77 2.21
CA HIS A 441 8.76 9.42 1.20
C HIS A 441 7.80 10.51 1.75
N GLY A 442 7.96 10.97 3.00
CA GLY A 442 7.09 11.94 3.64
C GLY A 442 7.16 13.34 3.02
N HIS A 443 6.08 14.11 3.17
CA HIS A 443 5.96 15.51 2.79
C HIS A 443 5.73 16.38 4.03
N MET A 444 5.87 17.69 3.91
CA MET A 444 5.47 18.64 4.95
C MET A 444 3.94 18.88 4.92
N ASP A 445 3.20 17.83 5.22
CA ASP A 445 1.75 17.70 5.01
C ASP A 445 0.99 17.19 6.26
N ALA A 446 1.59 17.31 7.45
CA ALA A 446 0.89 17.00 8.68
C ALA A 446 -0.37 17.86 8.83
N GLY A 447 -1.52 17.23 9.13
CA GLY A 447 -2.83 17.86 9.12
C GLY A 447 -3.50 17.93 7.76
N SER A 448 -2.83 17.52 6.66
CA SER A 448 -3.46 17.50 5.33
C SER A 448 -4.62 16.51 5.27
N PHE A 449 -5.57 16.78 4.38
CA PHE A 449 -6.75 15.96 4.19
C PHE A 449 -7.14 15.83 2.72
N VAL A 450 -7.86 14.76 2.43
CA VAL A 450 -8.63 14.59 1.20
C VAL A 450 -10.11 14.48 1.54
N LEU A 451 -10.99 14.89 0.62
CA LEU A 451 -12.44 14.80 0.80
C LEU A 451 -13.12 14.41 -0.50
N ASP A 452 -13.92 13.34 -0.45
CA ASP A 452 -14.83 12.95 -1.51
C ASP A 452 -16.28 13.14 -1.04
N ALA A 453 -17.14 13.56 -1.94
CA ALA A 453 -18.59 13.57 -1.77
C ALA A 453 -19.25 13.59 -3.15
N GLU A 454 -20.47 13.06 -3.27
CA GLU A 454 -21.22 13.03 -4.54
C GLU A 454 -20.46 12.37 -5.70
N GLY A 455 -19.52 11.44 -5.40
CA GLY A 455 -18.66 10.77 -6.39
C GLY A 455 -17.49 11.62 -6.89
N ILE A 456 -17.29 12.82 -6.33
CA ILE A 456 -16.26 13.79 -6.70
C ILE A 456 -15.19 13.84 -5.60
N ARG A 457 -13.91 13.92 -5.99
CA ARG A 457 -12.82 14.32 -5.12
C ARG A 457 -12.78 15.85 -5.07
N TRP A 458 -13.16 16.45 -3.95
CA TRP A 458 -13.18 17.90 -3.78
C TRP A 458 -11.88 18.47 -3.20
N ALA A 459 -11.28 17.76 -2.24
CA ALA A 459 -9.97 18.12 -1.69
C ALA A 459 -8.92 17.14 -2.20
N TYR A 460 -7.93 17.65 -2.93
CA TYR A 460 -6.87 16.88 -3.56
C TYR A 460 -5.56 16.95 -2.79
N ASP A 461 -4.77 15.88 -2.82
CA ASP A 461 -3.33 15.92 -2.60
C ASP A 461 -2.63 15.84 -3.96
N LEU A 462 -1.56 16.62 -4.18
CA LEU A 462 -0.85 16.67 -5.45
C LEU A 462 0.07 15.45 -5.64
N GLY A 463 0.37 14.71 -4.55
CA GLY A 463 1.19 13.52 -4.57
C GLY A 463 2.67 13.76 -4.90
N ALA A 464 3.32 12.74 -5.43
CA ALA A 464 4.76 12.72 -5.71
C ALA A 464 5.21 13.70 -6.81
N GLU A 465 6.49 14.07 -6.75
CA GLU A 465 7.22 14.73 -7.83
C GLU A 465 8.11 13.72 -8.59
N GLY A 466 8.46 14.05 -9.84
CA GLY A 466 9.32 13.23 -10.67
C GLY A 466 10.79 13.24 -10.21
N TYR A 467 11.27 12.15 -9.61
CA TYR A 467 12.62 12.07 -9.01
C TYR A 467 13.74 12.41 -9.98
N HIS A 468 13.69 11.88 -11.20
CA HIS A 468 14.74 12.11 -12.17
C HIS A 468 14.89 13.60 -12.52
N GLY A 469 13.77 14.32 -12.64
CA GLY A 469 13.78 15.76 -12.91
C GLY A 469 14.47 16.57 -11.82
N ILE A 470 14.36 16.15 -10.56
CA ILE A 470 14.98 16.80 -9.40
C ILE A 470 16.47 16.39 -9.29
N GLU A 471 16.76 15.08 -9.31
CA GLU A 471 18.11 14.54 -9.13
C GLU A 471 19.07 14.95 -10.25
N SER A 472 18.58 15.06 -11.48
CA SER A 472 19.39 15.50 -12.64
C SER A 472 19.87 16.95 -12.53
N ARG A 473 19.24 17.75 -11.65
CA ARG A 473 19.66 19.12 -11.30
C ARG A 473 20.61 19.19 -10.11
N GLY A 474 21.05 18.03 -9.58
CA GLY A 474 21.93 17.94 -8.41
C GLY A 474 21.24 18.24 -7.08
N MET A 475 19.90 18.33 -7.03
CA MET A 475 19.14 18.59 -5.80
C MET A 475 19.08 17.33 -4.93
N ASN A 476 19.28 17.51 -3.63
CA ASN A 476 19.22 16.41 -2.67
C ASN A 476 17.76 16.12 -2.24
N LEU A 477 17.11 15.23 -2.98
CA LEU A 477 15.72 14.81 -2.71
C LEU A 477 15.56 13.95 -1.45
N TRP A 478 16.62 13.28 -0.98
CA TRP A 478 16.54 12.23 0.03
C TRP A 478 16.97 12.64 1.44
N SER A 479 17.44 13.86 1.61
CA SER A 479 17.75 14.39 2.94
C SER A 479 16.47 14.82 3.66
N SER A 480 16.35 14.47 4.95
CA SER A 480 15.29 14.93 5.84
C SER A 480 15.71 16.12 6.75
N ALA A 481 16.87 16.73 6.48
CA ALA A 481 17.26 17.95 7.19
C ALA A 481 16.30 19.10 6.86
N GLN A 482 16.07 20.04 7.80
CA GLN A 482 15.19 21.19 7.59
C GLN A 482 15.61 22.06 6.39
N THR A 483 16.91 22.10 6.11
CA THR A 483 17.50 22.87 4.99
C THR A 483 17.61 22.08 3.69
N SER A 484 16.99 20.88 3.60
CA SER A 484 17.05 20.05 2.41
C SER A 484 16.37 20.70 1.20
N ASP A 485 16.91 20.47 0.02
CA ASP A 485 16.27 20.83 -1.25
C ASP A 485 14.90 20.18 -1.41
N ARG A 486 14.65 19.03 -0.76
CA ARG A 486 13.35 18.35 -0.75
C ARG A 486 12.21 19.31 -0.45
N TRP A 487 12.36 20.18 0.52
CA TRP A 487 11.32 21.08 0.99
C TRP A 487 11.11 22.33 0.13
N ARG A 488 12.01 22.55 -0.85
CA ARG A 488 11.86 23.60 -1.87
C ARG A 488 10.97 23.16 -3.04
N ILE A 489 10.69 21.86 -3.13
CA ILE A 489 9.83 21.27 -4.17
C ILE A 489 8.38 21.54 -3.79
N PHE A 490 7.62 22.15 -4.69
CA PHE A 490 6.26 22.65 -4.39
C PHE A 490 5.37 21.53 -3.83
N ARG A 491 5.29 20.37 -4.50
CA ARG A 491 4.44 19.25 -4.07
C ARG A 491 4.83 18.62 -2.73
N LEU A 492 6.03 18.88 -2.23
CA LEU A 492 6.54 18.30 -0.98
C LEU A 492 6.50 19.27 0.19
N SER A 493 6.18 20.54 -0.10
CA SER A 493 6.12 21.65 0.85
C SER A 493 4.71 21.85 1.40
N SER A 494 4.58 22.35 2.63
CA SER A 494 3.29 22.70 3.25
C SER A 494 2.46 23.70 2.43
N HIS A 495 3.10 24.42 1.49
CA HIS A 495 2.41 25.40 0.66
C HIS A 495 1.45 24.79 -0.36
N SER A 496 1.62 23.52 -0.70
CA SER A 496 0.81 22.79 -1.68
C SER A 496 -0.18 21.81 -1.06
N HIS A 497 -0.14 21.64 0.25
CA HIS A 497 -0.98 20.67 0.97
C HIS A 497 -2.17 21.34 1.67
N ASN A 498 -3.21 20.55 1.97
CA ASN A 498 -4.43 20.97 2.63
C ASN A 498 -4.21 21.13 4.15
N THR A 499 -3.23 21.93 4.53
CA THR A 499 -2.81 22.14 5.90
C THR A 499 -2.62 23.63 6.19
N LEU A 500 -2.18 23.97 7.41
CA LEU A 500 -1.91 25.34 7.81
C LEU A 500 -0.51 25.78 7.39
N VAL A 501 -0.39 27.04 6.99
CA VAL A 501 0.90 27.75 6.88
C VAL A 501 0.86 28.95 7.79
N ILE A 502 1.72 28.97 8.81
CA ILE A 502 1.77 30.02 9.83
C ILE A 502 2.98 30.92 9.56
N ASP A 503 2.75 32.21 9.41
CA ASP A 503 3.80 33.22 9.12
C ASP A 503 4.61 32.92 7.85
N GLY A 504 3.97 32.27 6.85
CA GLY A 504 4.61 31.88 5.60
C GLY A 504 5.66 30.74 5.76
N GLN A 505 5.82 30.15 6.96
CA GLN A 505 6.84 29.16 7.22
C GLN A 505 6.35 27.74 6.95
N PRO A 506 7.20 26.86 6.38
CA PRO A 506 6.89 25.45 6.23
C PRO A 506 6.94 24.73 7.58
N GLN A 507 6.37 23.53 7.63
CA GLN A 507 6.44 22.67 8.80
C GLN A 507 7.87 22.24 9.16
N LEU A 508 8.09 21.85 10.42
CA LEU A 508 9.35 21.27 10.87
C LEU A 508 9.53 19.87 10.30
N ALA A 509 10.64 19.65 9.59
CA ALA A 509 10.95 18.37 8.97
C ALA A 509 10.97 17.20 9.97
N LYS A 510 11.52 17.41 11.18
CA LYS A 510 11.63 16.40 12.24
C LYS A 510 10.53 16.45 13.30
N GLY A 511 9.54 17.33 13.13
CA GLY A 511 8.35 17.31 13.96
C GLY A 511 7.56 16.01 13.74
N ASN A 512 6.72 15.66 14.71
CA ASN A 512 5.87 14.48 14.61
C ASN A 512 4.48 14.77 15.18
N ALA A 513 3.51 14.97 14.29
CA ALA A 513 2.12 15.17 14.65
C ALA A 513 1.49 13.82 15.06
N VAL A 514 0.53 13.86 15.98
CA VAL A 514 -0.12 12.64 16.49
C VAL A 514 -1.64 12.73 16.41
N VAL A 515 -2.31 11.61 16.30
CA VAL A 515 -3.75 11.49 16.56
C VAL A 515 -3.92 11.41 18.07
N ARG A 516 -4.40 12.49 18.69
CA ARG A 516 -4.59 12.60 20.14
C ARG A 516 -5.79 11.78 20.63
N SER A 517 -6.87 11.81 19.87
CA SER A 517 -8.06 11.00 20.12
C SER A 517 -8.81 10.73 18.82
N PHE A 518 -9.52 9.60 18.81
CA PHE A 518 -10.39 9.21 17.72
C PHE A 518 -11.67 8.58 18.32
N ARG A 519 -12.81 9.11 17.92
CA ARG A 519 -14.13 8.58 18.29
C ARG A 519 -14.78 7.97 17.05
N GLU A 520 -15.08 6.69 17.13
CA GLU A 520 -15.78 5.95 16.09
C GLU A 520 -17.29 6.25 16.13
N GLY A 521 -18.02 5.75 15.13
CA GLY A 521 -19.48 5.87 15.05
C GLY A 521 -19.93 6.78 13.90
N PRO A 522 -21.25 6.95 13.74
CA PRO A 522 -21.84 7.73 12.65
C PRO A 522 -21.49 9.23 12.70
N GLU A 523 -21.21 9.76 13.88
CA GLU A 523 -20.66 11.10 14.10
C GLU A 523 -19.23 10.99 14.63
N SER A 524 -18.36 10.40 13.80
CA SER A 524 -16.97 10.16 14.17
C SER A 524 -16.17 11.46 14.26
N GLU A 525 -15.15 11.45 15.13
CA GLU A 525 -14.30 12.62 15.36
C GLU A 525 -12.83 12.22 15.47
N ALA A 526 -11.97 12.97 14.82
CA ALA A 526 -10.51 12.83 14.86
C ALA A 526 -9.88 14.11 15.37
N VAL A 527 -9.08 14.03 16.44
CA VAL A 527 -8.32 15.16 16.98
C VAL A 527 -6.84 14.94 16.75
N LEU A 528 -6.22 15.78 15.94
CA LEU A 528 -4.81 15.76 15.61
C LEU A 528 -4.07 16.85 16.36
N ASP A 529 -3.00 16.50 17.07
CA ASP A 529 -2.06 17.45 17.63
C ASP A 529 -0.95 17.72 16.62
N LEU A 530 -0.98 18.89 16.02
CA LEU A 530 0.00 19.35 15.04
C LEU A 530 1.09 20.23 15.67
N THR A 531 1.02 20.50 16.97
CA THR A 531 1.97 21.38 17.68
C THR A 531 3.43 21.04 17.35
N PRO A 532 3.86 19.75 17.36
CA PRO A 532 5.27 19.42 17.16
C PRO A 532 5.82 19.74 15.77
N VAL A 533 4.97 20.04 14.78
CA VAL A 533 5.43 20.42 13.43
C VAL A 533 5.45 21.93 13.19
N TYR A 534 5.15 22.75 14.20
CA TYR A 534 5.20 24.21 14.13
C TYR A 534 6.08 24.80 15.24
N THR A 535 6.83 25.88 14.95
CA THR A 535 7.69 26.59 15.92
C THR A 535 7.10 27.91 16.40
N ASN A 536 6.11 28.40 15.70
CA ASN A 536 5.56 29.76 15.83
C ASN A 536 4.17 29.78 16.50
N ALA A 537 3.83 28.68 17.19
CA ALA A 537 2.65 28.53 18.04
C ALA A 537 2.96 27.59 19.21
N SER A 538 2.34 27.79 20.36
CA SER A 538 2.48 26.90 21.53
C SER A 538 1.49 25.72 21.48
N LYS A 539 0.45 25.83 20.66
CA LYS A 539 -0.56 24.79 20.41
C LYS A 539 -1.13 24.94 19.02
N VAL A 540 -1.22 23.84 18.30
CA VAL A 540 -1.90 23.71 17.01
C VAL A 540 -2.65 22.40 16.99
N VAL A 541 -3.98 22.46 17.05
CA VAL A 541 -4.85 21.27 17.07
C VAL A 541 -5.84 21.35 15.91
N ARG A 542 -5.92 20.27 15.13
CA ARG A 542 -6.93 20.11 14.06
C ARG A 542 -7.92 19.05 14.46
N THR A 543 -9.21 19.38 14.43
CA THR A 543 -10.32 18.46 14.71
C THR A 543 -11.17 18.29 13.47
N GLY A 544 -11.31 17.04 13.01
CA GLY A 544 -12.20 16.66 11.92
C GLY A 544 -13.41 15.89 12.45
N THR A 545 -14.62 16.42 12.24
CA THR A 545 -15.86 15.82 12.74
C THR A 545 -16.82 15.53 11.59
N LEU A 546 -17.18 14.26 11.43
CA LEU A 546 -18.31 13.85 10.60
C LEU A 546 -19.60 14.14 11.37
N LEU A 547 -20.49 14.93 10.79
CA LEU A 547 -21.76 15.35 11.41
C LEU A 547 -22.92 14.55 10.83
N ALA A 548 -24.01 14.50 11.58
CA ALA A 548 -25.27 13.98 11.08
C ALA A 548 -25.67 14.65 9.77
N GLY A 549 -26.30 13.90 8.86
CA GLY A 549 -26.71 14.42 7.54
C GLY A 549 -25.59 14.50 6.49
N GLY A 550 -24.40 13.92 6.76
CA GLY A 550 -23.34 13.80 5.75
C GLY A 550 -22.61 15.10 5.46
N THR A 551 -22.46 15.97 6.45
CA THR A 551 -21.60 17.15 6.41
C THR A 551 -20.32 16.91 7.19
N TYR A 552 -19.24 17.64 6.87
CA TYR A 552 -17.98 17.53 7.58
C TYR A 552 -17.53 18.89 8.11
N ARG A 553 -17.07 18.92 9.36
CA ARG A 553 -16.50 20.12 9.98
C ARG A 553 -15.03 19.90 10.28
N LEU A 554 -14.18 20.79 9.79
CA LEU A 554 -12.76 20.86 10.11
C LEU A 554 -12.51 22.10 10.96
N THR A 555 -12.04 21.91 12.19
CA THR A 555 -11.76 23.00 13.14
C THR A 555 -10.28 23.03 13.46
N ASP A 556 -9.67 24.20 13.37
CA ASP A 556 -8.30 24.47 13.78
C ASP A 556 -8.28 25.41 14.98
N THR A 557 -7.53 25.02 16.02
CA THR A 557 -7.32 25.81 17.25
C THR A 557 -5.82 26.05 17.45
N LEU A 558 -5.43 27.31 17.53
CA LEU A 558 -4.04 27.75 17.69
C LEU A 558 -3.93 28.64 18.92
N GLU A 559 -2.84 28.48 19.68
CA GLU A 559 -2.52 29.31 20.85
C GLU A 559 -1.03 29.71 20.83
N GLY A 560 -0.68 30.80 21.49
CA GLY A 560 0.69 31.30 21.59
C GLY A 560 1.24 31.85 20.28
N LEU A 561 0.35 32.28 19.37
CA LEU A 561 0.74 33.02 18.16
C LEU A 561 1.24 34.42 18.53
N ARG A 562 2.25 34.89 17.84
CA ARG A 562 2.63 36.31 17.92
C ARG A 562 1.49 37.17 17.33
N PRO A 563 1.02 38.22 18.01
CA PRO A 563 -0.01 39.12 17.48
C PRO A 563 0.35 39.66 16.08
N GLY A 564 -0.61 39.66 15.18
CA GLY A 564 -0.44 40.10 13.79
C GLY A 564 0.10 39.06 12.82
N VAL A 565 0.49 37.88 13.29
CA VAL A 565 0.93 36.77 12.42
C VAL A 565 -0.24 36.25 11.59
N THR A 566 0.02 36.01 10.31
CA THR A 566 -0.95 35.43 9.38
C THR A 566 -0.92 33.90 9.42
N VAL A 567 -2.11 33.31 9.54
CA VAL A 567 -2.34 31.86 9.40
C VAL A 567 -3.14 31.64 8.13
N ARG A 568 -2.56 30.98 7.14
CA ARG A 568 -3.25 30.55 5.93
C ARG A 568 -3.85 29.15 6.13
N TRP A 569 -5.15 29.03 5.90
CA TRP A 569 -5.84 27.76 5.65
C TRP A 569 -5.99 27.59 4.14
N GLY A 570 -5.70 26.38 3.61
CA GLY A 570 -5.79 26.11 2.17
C GLY A 570 -6.28 24.72 1.86
N MET A 571 -6.95 24.56 0.71
CA MET A 571 -7.42 23.31 0.15
C MET A 571 -7.24 23.29 -1.37
N VAL A 572 -6.47 22.34 -1.89
CA VAL A 572 -6.30 22.14 -3.32
C VAL A 572 -7.53 21.45 -3.89
N THR A 573 -8.04 21.97 -5.02
CA THR A 573 -9.20 21.43 -5.72
C THR A 573 -9.04 21.50 -7.24
N ARG A 574 -9.80 20.70 -7.97
CA ARG A 574 -10.01 20.84 -9.43
C ARG A 574 -11.35 21.46 -9.75
N ALA A 575 -12.24 21.53 -8.78
CA ALA A 575 -13.53 22.13 -8.94
C ALA A 575 -13.40 23.65 -9.22
N ALA A 576 -14.27 24.16 -10.04
CA ALA A 576 -14.34 25.60 -10.30
C ALA A 576 -14.86 26.33 -9.07
N PRO A 577 -14.08 27.27 -8.48
CA PRO A 577 -14.58 28.12 -7.41
C PRO A 577 -15.58 29.12 -7.97
N GLY A 578 -16.69 29.30 -7.26
CA GLY A 578 -17.63 30.39 -7.51
C GLY A 578 -16.99 31.75 -7.21
N PRO A 579 -17.70 32.85 -7.47
CA PRO A 579 -17.20 34.19 -7.12
C PRO A 579 -16.86 34.25 -5.63
N GLU A 580 -15.77 34.91 -5.31
CA GLU A 580 -15.33 35.13 -3.92
C GLU A 580 -16.45 35.80 -3.13
N ARG A 581 -16.80 35.17 -2.00
CA ARG A 581 -17.85 35.67 -1.09
C ARG A 581 -17.34 35.64 0.34
N THR A 582 -17.85 36.56 1.13
CA THR A 582 -17.65 36.57 2.57
C THR A 582 -18.34 35.38 3.22
N GLY A 583 -17.63 34.68 4.08
CA GLY A 583 -18.13 33.57 4.87
C GLY A 583 -18.39 32.25 4.10
N THR A 584 -18.74 32.28 2.82
CA THR A 584 -19.08 31.09 2.05
C THR A 584 -18.44 31.06 0.66
N LEU A 585 -18.03 29.87 0.21
CA LEU A 585 -17.56 29.59 -1.14
C LEU A 585 -18.27 28.36 -1.69
N ALA A 586 -18.78 28.43 -2.91
CA ALA A 586 -19.31 27.28 -3.63
C ALA A 586 -18.26 26.75 -4.62
N LEU A 587 -18.05 25.44 -4.64
CA LEU A 587 -17.27 24.74 -5.63
C LEU A 587 -18.19 23.97 -6.56
N SER A 588 -17.84 23.89 -7.84
CA SER A 588 -18.63 23.16 -8.85
C SER A 588 -17.74 22.27 -9.70
N GLU A 589 -18.10 20.98 -9.85
CA GLU A 589 -17.44 20.02 -10.71
C GLU A 589 -18.43 18.97 -11.21
N ALA A 590 -18.39 18.63 -12.51
CA ALA A 590 -19.25 17.63 -13.13
C ALA A 590 -20.75 17.76 -12.80
N GLY A 591 -21.27 19.00 -12.71
CA GLY A 591 -22.69 19.26 -12.39
C GLY A 591 -23.04 19.11 -10.90
N LYS A 592 -22.08 18.80 -10.04
CA LYS A 592 -22.25 18.72 -8.58
C LYS A 592 -21.72 19.98 -7.91
N ARG A 593 -22.13 20.19 -6.66
CA ARG A 593 -21.71 21.35 -5.86
C ARG A 593 -21.25 20.92 -4.48
N LEU A 594 -20.28 21.64 -3.93
CA LEU A 594 -19.86 21.59 -2.53
C LEU A 594 -19.80 23.01 -2.01
N ARG A 595 -20.47 23.26 -0.89
CA ARG A 595 -20.38 24.55 -0.19
C ARG A 595 -19.40 24.45 0.96
N LEU A 596 -18.45 25.39 1.01
CA LEU A 596 -17.56 25.64 2.13
C LEU A 596 -18.07 26.84 2.90
N SER A 597 -18.25 26.71 4.23
CA SER A 597 -18.68 27.81 5.09
C SER A 597 -17.67 28.02 6.22
N ALA A 598 -17.10 29.22 6.32
CA ALA A 598 -16.30 29.65 7.46
C ALA A 598 -17.22 30.01 8.62
N LEU A 599 -17.11 29.29 9.75
CA LEU A 599 -18.07 29.43 10.87
C LEU A 599 -17.61 30.41 11.95
N HIS A 600 -16.33 30.82 11.93
CA HIS A 600 -15.72 31.65 13.00
C HIS A 600 -15.87 33.15 12.80
N ASP A 601 -15.92 33.60 11.54
CA ASP A 601 -16.04 34.99 11.16
C ASP A 601 -16.80 35.10 9.84
N PRO A 602 -18.02 35.66 9.83
CA PRO A 602 -18.78 35.86 8.61
C PRO A 602 -18.12 36.86 7.64
N ALA A 603 -17.15 37.65 8.11
CA ALA A 603 -16.35 38.55 7.26
C ALA A 603 -15.15 37.86 6.60
N THR A 604 -14.91 36.56 6.87
CA THR A 604 -13.85 35.80 6.22
C THR A 604 -13.97 35.86 4.70
N VAL A 605 -12.90 36.35 4.03
CA VAL A 605 -12.84 36.44 2.58
C VAL A 605 -12.11 35.20 2.02
N TRP A 606 -12.83 34.44 1.21
CA TRP A 606 -12.24 33.33 0.46
C TRP A 606 -11.36 33.86 -0.67
N LYS A 607 -10.18 33.27 -0.82
CA LYS A 607 -9.17 33.61 -1.83
C LYS A 607 -8.83 32.35 -2.66
N THR A 608 -8.27 32.60 -3.83
CA THR A 608 -7.67 31.54 -4.66
C THR A 608 -6.16 31.77 -4.78
N TYR A 609 -5.40 30.66 -4.76
CA TYR A 609 -3.95 30.66 -4.91
C TYR A 609 -3.58 29.75 -6.09
N GLU A 610 -2.63 30.21 -6.90
CA GLU A 610 -2.17 29.48 -8.06
C GLU A 610 -1.44 28.18 -7.65
N THR A 611 -1.84 27.06 -8.23
CA THR A 611 -1.17 25.75 -8.04
C THR A 611 -0.89 25.04 -9.36
N ALA A 612 -1.55 25.44 -10.45
CA ALA A 612 -1.49 24.73 -11.73
C ALA A 612 -0.15 24.91 -12.43
N ARG A 613 0.48 26.08 -12.28
CA ARG A 613 1.76 26.42 -12.91
C ARG A 613 2.92 26.01 -12.01
N PRO A 614 4.04 25.53 -12.58
CA PRO A 614 5.26 25.36 -11.81
C PRO A 614 5.73 26.68 -11.21
N LEU A 615 6.12 26.67 -9.93
CA LEU A 615 6.75 27.82 -9.27
C LEU A 615 8.23 27.93 -9.65
N ASN A 616 8.87 26.78 -9.90
CA ASN A 616 10.28 26.68 -10.27
C ASN A 616 10.41 25.76 -11.48
N ASP A 617 11.55 25.79 -12.15
CA ASP A 617 11.84 24.95 -13.32
C ASP A 617 12.00 23.45 -13.01
N TRP A 618 12.14 23.11 -11.71
CA TRP A 618 12.17 21.73 -11.24
C TRP A 618 10.79 21.18 -10.84
N ASP A 619 9.79 22.03 -10.69
CA ASP A 619 8.42 21.62 -10.31
C ASP A 619 7.63 21.14 -11.52
N SER A 620 6.87 20.06 -11.38
CA SER A 620 5.91 19.62 -12.40
C SER A 620 4.64 20.49 -12.38
N PRO A 621 3.99 20.71 -13.53
CA PRO A 621 2.72 21.41 -13.57
C PRO A 621 1.60 20.58 -12.92
N ASN A 622 0.68 21.26 -12.24
CA ASN A 622 -0.51 20.67 -11.63
C ASN A 622 -1.77 21.11 -12.38
N LYS A 623 -1.83 20.77 -13.67
CA LYS A 623 -2.89 21.23 -14.59
C LYS A 623 -4.30 21.01 -14.03
N GLY A 624 -5.12 22.06 -14.11
CA GLY A 624 -6.51 22.03 -13.68
C GLY A 624 -6.70 22.10 -12.17
N THR A 625 -5.67 22.44 -11.39
CA THR A 625 -5.81 22.63 -9.95
C THR A 625 -5.76 24.12 -9.58
N VAL A 626 -6.40 24.44 -8.46
CA VAL A 626 -6.34 25.71 -7.75
C VAL A 626 -6.40 25.41 -6.26
N MET A 627 -5.77 26.24 -5.43
CA MET A 627 -5.99 26.19 -3.99
C MET A 627 -7.02 27.26 -3.62
N VAL A 628 -8.07 26.87 -2.92
CA VAL A 628 -9.01 27.78 -2.28
C VAL A 628 -8.66 27.88 -0.80
N GLY A 629 -8.85 29.04 -0.20
CA GLY A 629 -8.49 29.23 1.20
C GLY A 629 -8.78 30.63 1.72
N PHE A 630 -8.29 30.92 2.90
CA PHE A 630 -8.35 32.23 3.53
C PHE A 630 -7.14 32.46 4.43
N GLU A 631 -6.95 33.68 4.83
CA GLU A 631 -5.94 34.08 5.80
C GLU A 631 -6.63 34.68 7.03
N ALA A 632 -6.23 34.21 8.20
CA ALA A 632 -6.66 34.76 9.49
C ALA A 632 -5.46 35.39 10.18
N VAL A 633 -5.67 36.56 10.78
CA VAL A 633 -4.63 37.32 11.50
C VAL A 633 -4.76 37.04 12.99
N ALA A 634 -3.66 36.67 13.63
CA ALA A 634 -3.63 36.41 15.07
C ALA A 634 -3.98 37.66 15.87
N PRO A 635 -4.97 37.64 16.77
CA PRO A 635 -5.36 38.76 17.61
C PRO A 635 -4.31 39.03 18.71
N ALA A 636 -4.51 40.09 19.48
CA ALA A 636 -3.63 40.43 20.61
C ALA A 636 -3.51 39.33 21.67
N SER A 637 -4.53 38.47 21.82
CA SER A 637 -4.50 37.32 22.74
C SER A 637 -3.56 36.17 22.28
N GLY A 638 -3.14 36.16 21.01
CA GLY A 638 -2.38 35.07 20.41
C GLY A 638 -3.16 33.77 20.24
N ALA A 639 -4.48 33.78 20.45
CA ALA A 639 -5.35 32.62 20.30
C ALA A 639 -6.26 32.80 19.08
N LEU A 640 -6.33 31.74 18.25
CA LEU A 640 -7.13 31.73 17.03
C LEU A 640 -7.85 30.41 16.89
N THR A 641 -9.16 30.44 16.68
CA THR A 641 -9.96 29.24 16.36
C THR A 641 -10.85 29.55 15.17
N PHE A 642 -10.83 28.65 14.18
CA PHE A 642 -11.73 28.75 13.04
C PHE A 642 -12.19 27.35 12.58
N SER A 643 -13.33 27.32 11.93
CA SER A 643 -13.92 26.11 11.40
C SER A 643 -14.39 26.30 9.97
N VAL A 644 -14.21 25.26 9.17
CA VAL A 644 -14.79 25.14 7.82
C VAL A 644 -15.77 23.99 7.81
N LEU A 645 -17.02 24.27 7.40
CA LEU A 645 -18.05 23.27 7.19
C LEU A 645 -18.14 22.94 5.69
N PHE A 646 -18.09 21.67 5.36
CA PHE A 646 -18.24 21.14 4.02
C PHE A 646 -19.64 20.54 3.88
N THR A 647 -20.47 21.10 2.99
CA THR A 647 -21.85 20.68 2.77
C THR A 647 -22.03 20.26 1.31
N PRO A 648 -22.12 18.95 1.01
CA PRO A 648 -22.38 18.46 -0.33
C PRO A 648 -23.81 18.76 -0.80
N GLY A 649 -24.03 18.86 -2.13
CA GLY A 649 -25.34 18.87 -2.74
C GLY A 649 -26.14 20.17 -2.62
N THR A 650 -25.53 21.31 -2.26
CA THR A 650 -26.21 22.61 -2.08
C THR A 650 -25.77 23.67 -3.05
#